data_7b8da943087e9d0cd29e1a0241ab170b
#
_entry.id   7b8da943087e9d0cd29e1a0241ab170b
#
_cell.length_a   1.000
_cell.length_b   1.000
_cell.length_c   1.000
_cell.angle_alpha   90.00
_cell.angle_beta   90.00
_cell.angle_gamma   90.00
#
_symmetry.space_group_name_H-M   'P 1'
#
loop_
_entity.id
_entity.type
_entity.pdbx_description
1 polymer ?
#
loop_
_entity_poly.entity_id
_entity_poly.type
_entity_poly.pdbx_seq_one_letter_code
_entity_poly.pdbx_strand_id
1 'polypeptide(L)'
;MRTPNIRTNHVVIPKIYAYTTPGVTYHDGWVKIGYTEADDVNVRIKQQCHTANIAWILAWQGNAVYEGTHETFLDKAFHAYLSKLGYAQEPLTEWFKIGTDESRMKFYDFRENRGIVKGKPTQQYQLREDSQGEAVRKTIESFRNSPESEYLWNAKPRFGKTLAVYDLCMKMQFRNVLVVTNRPAIADSWYSDYLKFVGQDKYLFVSRVPSLLQRKPTPCLTRPQYVEQIKHGNGVKNCIEFVSLQDLKGSIYFGGSHKKLEEVAELTWDLLVIDEAHEGVDTYKTDVAFDHIRRKHTLHLSGTPFKALANEKFPQGAIYNWTYADECLAKEQWDEEKGCNPYMEMPKLNMYTYRMSDIVTEKVRQGVEIEGDAQAYAFDLNEFFRVEHGRFVHDESVDKWLDALSRQARYPFSTEALRNEIRHSFWLLNRVDSAKALAKKLRDTQRHPEFASIEIVVAAGDGKTDNDEIIEDESSLMRVRKAIAEHPQGTITLSVGQLTTGVTVPEWTAVLILSNMKSPAQYMQTAFRAQTPHLYIDADGRYHRKENAYVFDFDPARTLSIYEEMANGLTAETASGGGDIDTRKAHIRELLNFFPVIGEDEQGEMEALDAEQVMLIPRRIRSKEVVRSGFMSNFLFANISNIYGCPAGVISIINKFDAIKESKKNSINTDDVDQLSHELDADGNAQPSANQVAERQARLFGDKIYGEPKEAVDKIIEESFERYSQAKEKKGKSAEEQLIDSVSEQLNSVLLTHAKEHEESKEEALSKRNQGLAAVRIKKAVNEQIGKYCHQAAVEKNTLDHQCKEECVGKTTQEQHDIRKRYEAEKQVIDTELEKTVQGKSKELLEKSAEIVAETYEQQRIDVKKSDVNEVVRNHLRGFSRTIPSFLMAYGNEATTLQNFDQAIPEEVFLEVTSVTKAQFRLLRDGGEFVNEETGKTENSPGHFFDEVVFNDSVKEFMALRKRLANYFEPSNKEDIFNYIPAQRTNQIFTPKEVVRKMVDLLEEENP
;
A
#
# COMPACT_ATOMS: atom_id res chain seq x y z
N MET A 1 26.18 20.66 -12.10
CA MET A 1 24.87 20.06 -11.69
C MET A 1 23.75 20.95 -12.18
N ARG A 2 22.86 20.40 -12.98
CA ARG A 2 21.71 21.14 -13.53
C ARG A 2 20.54 21.08 -12.53
N THR A 3 19.81 22.20 -12.41
CA THR A 3 18.55 22.26 -11.65
C THR A 3 17.51 21.40 -12.34
N PRO A 4 16.71 20.59 -11.62
CA PRO A 4 15.69 19.75 -12.22
C PRO A 4 14.64 20.63 -12.92
N ASN A 5 14.17 20.18 -14.09
CA ASN A 5 13.10 20.87 -14.81
C ASN A 5 11.74 20.46 -14.24
N ILE A 6 11.36 21.10 -13.14
CA ILE A 6 10.09 20.89 -12.48
C ILE A 6 9.14 22.01 -12.89
N ARG A 7 8.02 21.63 -13.53
CA ARG A 7 6.91 22.53 -13.87
C ARG A 7 5.62 21.86 -13.48
N THR A 8 4.95 22.37 -12.47
CA THR A 8 3.70 21.77 -11.97
C THR A 8 2.47 22.27 -12.70
N ASN A 9 2.51 23.46 -13.27
CA ASN A 9 1.34 24.09 -13.88
C ASN A 9 1.71 24.94 -15.12
N HIS A 10 0.69 25.23 -15.93
CA HIS A 10 0.78 26.19 -17.02
C HIS A 10 -0.43 27.11 -17.07
N VAL A 11 -0.25 28.31 -17.64
CA VAL A 11 -1.32 29.29 -17.81
C VAL A 11 -2.27 28.82 -18.90
N VAL A 12 -3.59 28.86 -18.61
CA VAL A 12 -4.64 28.49 -19.56
C VAL A 12 -5.66 29.61 -19.71
N ILE A 13 -6.30 29.68 -20.86
CA ILE A 13 -7.42 30.60 -21.14
C ILE A 13 -8.64 29.77 -21.49
N PRO A 14 -9.47 29.36 -20.49
CA PRO A 14 -10.65 28.56 -20.74
C PRO A 14 -11.63 29.29 -21.65
N LYS A 15 -11.93 28.73 -22.84
CA LYS A 15 -12.87 29.31 -23.80
C LYS A 15 -13.87 28.27 -24.32
N ILE A 16 -15.10 28.71 -24.53
CA ILE A 16 -16.06 28.01 -25.38
C ILE A 16 -16.02 28.68 -26.74
N TYR A 17 -16.04 27.87 -27.76
CA TYR A 17 -16.12 28.35 -29.16
C TYR A 17 -17.21 27.61 -29.94
N ALA A 18 -17.69 28.25 -30.99
CA ALA A 18 -18.67 27.65 -31.88
C ALA A 18 -18.30 27.95 -33.35
N TYR A 19 -18.44 26.94 -34.20
CA TYR A 19 -18.18 27.09 -35.62
C TYR A 19 -19.16 26.29 -36.47
N THR A 20 -19.20 26.62 -37.75
CA THR A 20 -19.97 25.94 -38.80
C THR A 20 -19.03 25.41 -39.87
N THR A 21 -19.51 24.44 -40.65
CA THR A 21 -18.75 23.80 -41.72
C THR A 21 -19.50 24.01 -43.05
N PRO A 22 -19.37 25.18 -43.72
CA PRO A 22 -20.04 25.45 -44.98
C PRO A 22 -19.62 24.45 -46.07
N GLY A 23 -20.60 23.93 -46.79
CA GLY A 23 -20.39 22.94 -47.84
C GLY A 23 -20.54 21.49 -47.40
N VAL A 24 -20.76 21.25 -46.12
CA VAL A 24 -21.11 19.94 -45.54
C VAL A 24 -22.61 19.92 -45.32
N THR A 25 -23.38 19.39 -46.26
CA THR A 25 -24.85 19.51 -46.29
C THR A 25 -25.58 18.91 -45.13
N TYR A 26 -25.04 17.88 -44.49
CA TYR A 26 -25.65 17.29 -43.30
C TYR A 26 -25.43 18.11 -42.02
N HIS A 27 -24.54 19.10 -42.06
CA HIS A 27 -24.35 20.10 -41.02
C HIS A 27 -25.13 21.40 -41.25
N ASP A 28 -25.95 21.50 -42.29
CA ASP A 28 -26.73 22.70 -42.51
C ASP A 28 -27.74 22.94 -41.37
N GLY A 29 -27.62 24.10 -40.74
CA GLY A 29 -28.42 24.45 -39.54
C GLY A 29 -27.89 23.86 -38.22
N TRP A 30 -26.69 23.28 -38.27
CA TRP A 30 -26.00 22.81 -37.11
C TRP A 30 -24.78 23.69 -36.77
N VAL A 31 -24.47 23.79 -35.48
CA VAL A 31 -23.30 24.50 -34.95
C VAL A 31 -22.54 23.55 -34.06
N LYS A 32 -21.25 23.41 -34.30
CA LYS A 32 -20.37 22.69 -33.36
C LYS A 32 -19.93 23.62 -32.25
N ILE A 33 -20.06 23.19 -31.00
CA ILE A 33 -19.74 23.94 -29.79
C ILE A 33 -18.74 23.18 -28.97
N GLY A 34 -17.51 23.69 -28.86
CA GLY A 34 -16.42 23.00 -28.16
C GLY A 34 -15.72 23.88 -27.10
N TYR A 35 -14.82 23.26 -26.41
CA TYR A 35 -13.98 23.88 -25.37
C TYR A 35 -12.50 23.86 -25.78
N THR A 36 -11.77 24.90 -25.41
CA THR A 36 -10.31 24.96 -25.53
C THR A 36 -9.69 25.77 -24.40
N GLU A 37 -8.46 25.46 -24.06
CA GLU A 37 -7.61 26.25 -23.16
C GLU A 37 -6.52 27.01 -23.92
N ALA A 38 -6.48 26.87 -25.23
CA ALA A 38 -5.56 27.58 -26.10
C ALA A 38 -5.92 29.07 -26.23
N ASP A 39 -4.90 29.91 -26.37
CA ASP A 39 -5.10 31.34 -26.55
C ASP A 39 -5.81 31.65 -27.89
N ASP A 40 -5.41 30.98 -28.97
CA ASP A 40 -6.06 31.08 -30.28
C ASP A 40 -6.98 29.87 -30.56
N VAL A 41 -8.29 30.11 -30.53
CA VAL A 41 -9.33 29.13 -30.86
C VAL A 41 -9.19 28.56 -32.27
N ASN A 42 -8.70 29.36 -33.25
CA ASN A 42 -8.54 28.92 -34.65
C ASN A 42 -7.55 27.76 -34.78
N VAL A 43 -6.54 27.70 -33.92
CA VAL A 43 -5.60 26.57 -33.87
C VAL A 43 -6.33 25.27 -33.56
N ARG A 44 -7.25 25.32 -32.60
CA ARG A 44 -8.03 24.15 -32.20
C ARG A 44 -9.00 23.70 -33.28
N ILE A 45 -9.73 24.63 -33.88
CA ILE A 45 -10.67 24.31 -34.96
C ILE A 45 -9.91 23.75 -36.18
N LYS A 46 -8.76 24.34 -36.53
CA LYS A 46 -7.91 23.83 -37.58
C LYS A 46 -7.45 22.38 -37.31
N GLN A 47 -7.08 22.05 -36.12
CA GLN A 47 -6.73 20.66 -35.75
C GLN A 47 -7.89 19.69 -35.99
N GLN A 48 -9.11 20.07 -35.61
CA GLN A 48 -10.31 19.25 -35.80
C GLN A 48 -10.72 19.09 -37.25
N CYS A 49 -10.55 20.11 -38.09
CA CYS A 49 -10.97 20.11 -39.49
C CYS A 49 -9.88 19.67 -40.47
N HIS A 50 -8.62 19.60 -40.04
CA HIS A 50 -7.46 19.37 -40.89
C HIS A 50 -7.47 17.97 -41.52
N THR A 51 -7.83 16.96 -40.76
CA THR A 51 -7.81 15.54 -41.20
C THR A 51 -8.80 15.28 -42.32
N ALA A 52 -9.94 15.98 -42.32
CA ALA A 52 -11.00 15.84 -43.33
C ALA A 52 -10.96 16.95 -44.37
N ASN A 53 -10.01 17.91 -44.33
CA ASN A 53 -9.89 19.08 -45.20
C ASN A 53 -11.22 19.86 -45.34
N ILE A 54 -11.98 20.01 -44.29
CA ILE A 54 -13.28 20.66 -44.24
C ILE A 54 -13.10 22.17 -44.04
N ALA A 55 -13.78 22.98 -44.85
CA ALA A 55 -13.84 24.43 -44.62
C ALA A 55 -14.72 24.74 -43.39
N TRP A 56 -14.29 25.67 -42.58
CA TRP A 56 -15.00 26.09 -41.38
C TRP A 56 -15.05 27.61 -41.25
N ILE A 57 -16.04 28.10 -40.51
CA ILE A 57 -16.22 29.51 -40.17
C ILE A 57 -16.46 29.59 -38.66
N LEU A 58 -15.56 30.30 -37.92
CA LEU A 58 -15.79 30.62 -36.51
C LEU A 58 -17.04 31.50 -36.38
N ALA A 59 -18.04 31.01 -35.65
CA ALA A 59 -19.27 31.74 -35.40
C ALA A 59 -19.13 32.70 -34.23
N TRP A 60 -18.60 32.20 -33.11
CA TRP A 60 -18.31 33.00 -31.91
C TRP A 60 -17.34 32.27 -30.97
N GLN A 61 -16.79 33.03 -30.03
CA GLN A 61 -16.00 32.52 -28.93
C GLN A 61 -16.26 33.34 -27.66
N GLY A 62 -16.08 32.75 -26.48
CA GLY A 62 -16.19 33.48 -25.23
C GLY A 62 -15.52 32.74 -24.07
N ASN A 63 -15.19 33.46 -23.01
CA ASN A 63 -14.53 32.86 -21.84
C ASN A 63 -15.45 31.85 -21.14
N ALA A 64 -14.94 30.66 -20.86
CA ALA A 64 -15.67 29.59 -20.17
C ALA A 64 -15.68 29.82 -18.64
N VAL A 65 -16.18 30.98 -18.24
CA VAL A 65 -16.24 31.45 -16.84
C VAL A 65 -17.64 32.00 -16.58
N TYR A 66 -18.25 31.63 -15.48
CA TYR A 66 -19.56 32.18 -15.07
C TYR A 66 -19.47 33.66 -14.73
N GLU A 67 -20.48 34.41 -15.11
CA GLU A 67 -20.51 35.88 -14.94
C GLU A 67 -20.43 36.26 -13.45
N GLY A 68 -19.61 37.29 -13.16
CA GLY A 68 -19.40 37.77 -11.82
C GLY A 68 -18.65 36.84 -10.87
N THR A 69 -18.06 35.77 -11.34
CA THR A 69 -17.25 34.81 -10.58
C THR A 69 -15.96 34.45 -11.31
N HIS A 70 -15.12 33.66 -10.68
CA HIS A 70 -13.92 33.06 -11.31
C HIS A 70 -14.08 31.57 -11.57
N GLU A 71 -15.30 31.06 -11.41
CA GLU A 71 -15.59 29.63 -11.54
C GLU A 71 -15.70 29.28 -13.02
N THR A 72 -14.88 28.31 -13.47
CA THR A 72 -14.85 27.84 -14.86
C THR A 72 -15.84 26.71 -15.10
N PHE A 73 -16.16 26.46 -16.36
CA PHE A 73 -16.96 25.33 -16.81
C PHE A 73 -16.43 24.78 -18.12
N LEU A 74 -16.73 23.51 -18.40
CA LEU A 74 -16.44 22.85 -19.68
C LEU A 74 -17.65 22.94 -20.60
N ASP A 75 -17.42 22.70 -21.91
CA ASP A 75 -18.48 22.62 -22.94
C ASP A 75 -19.64 21.71 -22.54
N LYS A 76 -19.37 20.59 -21.88
CA LYS A 76 -20.40 19.64 -21.40
C LYS A 76 -21.47 20.28 -20.52
N ALA A 77 -21.09 21.24 -19.71
CA ALA A 77 -22.06 21.96 -18.88
C ALA A 77 -23.00 22.83 -19.74
N PHE A 78 -22.46 23.46 -20.77
CA PHE A 78 -23.25 24.23 -21.72
C PHE A 78 -24.07 23.34 -22.66
N HIS A 79 -23.52 22.19 -23.12
CA HIS A 79 -24.26 21.17 -23.88
C HIS A 79 -25.47 20.66 -23.11
N ALA A 80 -25.28 20.32 -21.82
CA ALA A 80 -26.38 19.89 -20.95
C ALA A 80 -27.46 20.97 -20.78
N TYR A 81 -27.08 22.24 -20.73
CA TYR A 81 -28.02 23.36 -20.72
C TYR A 81 -28.83 23.47 -22.00
N LEU A 82 -28.19 23.39 -23.19
CA LEU A 82 -28.87 23.42 -24.48
C LEU A 82 -29.83 22.24 -24.62
N SER A 83 -29.41 21.05 -24.24
CA SER A 83 -30.26 19.85 -24.28
C SER A 83 -31.47 19.97 -23.36
N LYS A 84 -31.32 20.60 -22.17
CA LYS A 84 -32.46 20.91 -21.27
C LYS A 84 -33.45 21.91 -21.86
N LEU A 85 -32.98 22.84 -22.70
CA LEU A 85 -33.83 23.77 -23.41
C LEU A 85 -34.54 23.13 -24.61
N GLY A 86 -34.17 21.89 -24.97
CA GLY A 86 -34.82 21.11 -26.03
C GLY A 86 -34.12 21.20 -27.41
N TYR A 87 -32.93 21.76 -27.49
CA TYR A 87 -32.14 21.73 -28.72
C TYR A 87 -31.62 20.33 -29.00
N ALA A 88 -31.79 19.85 -30.23
CA ALA A 88 -31.31 18.54 -30.65
C ALA A 88 -29.79 18.52 -30.76
N GLN A 89 -29.16 17.54 -30.12
CA GLN A 89 -27.74 17.24 -30.25
C GLN A 89 -27.57 16.00 -31.13
N GLU A 90 -26.61 15.99 -32.02
CA GLU A 90 -26.22 14.81 -32.75
C GLU A 90 -25.55 13.81 -31.77
N PRO A 91 -26.01 12.55 -31.71
CA PRO A 91 -25.55 11.60 -30.74
C PRO A 91 -24.02 11.43 -30.72
N LEU A 92 -23.42 11.48 -29.53
CA LEU A 92 -21.97 11.33 -29.29
C LEU A 92 -21.09 12.42 -29.96
N THR A 93 -21.66 13.55 -30.37
CA THR A 93 -20.92 14.67 -30.96
C THR A 93 -21.16 15.97 -30.19
N GLU A 94 -20.46 17.03 -30.60
CA GLU A 94 -20.59 18.40 -30.10
C GLU A 94 -21.48 19.29 -31.01
N TRP A 95 -22.19 18.67 -31.95
CA TRP A 95 -23.05 19.36 -32.89
C TRP A 95 -24.47 19.56 -32.32
N PHE A 96 -24.95 20.79 -32.39
CA PHE A 96 -26.30 21.18 -31.95
C PHE A 96 -27.09 21.79 -33.09
N LYS A 97 -28.36 21.41 -33.24
CA LYS A 97 -29.29 22.02 -34.23
C LYS A 97 -29.81 23.34 -33.67
N ILE A 98 -29.04 24.39 -33.86
CA ILE A 98 -29.28 25.74 -33.34
C ILE A 98 -28.64 26.77 -34.25
N GLY A 99 -29.24 27.96 -34.36
CA GLY A 99 -28.63 29.06 -35.12
C GLY A 99 -27.39 29.64 -34.44
N THR A 100 -26.46 30.18 -35.20
CA THR A 100 -25.22 30.77 -34.69
C THR A 100 -25.45 31.89 -33.67
N ASP A 101 -26.31 32.86 -33.97
CA ASP A 101 -26.63 33.98 -33.08
C ASP A 101 -27.43 33.51 -31.85
N GLU A 102 -28.35 32.57 -32.06
CA GLU A 102 -29.12 31.98 -30.97
C GLU A 102 -28.24 31.21 -29.99
N SER A 103 -27.30 30.42 -30.51
CA SER A 103 -26.34 29.68 -29.67
C SER A 103 -25.47 30.61 -28.82
N ARG A 104 -25.06 31.75 -29.40
CA ARG A 104 -24.31 32.81 -28.74
C ARG A 104 -25.13 33.47 -27.62
N MET A 105 -26.39 33.79 -27.87
CA MET A 105 -27.28 34.32 -26.81
C MET A 105 -27.47 33.33 -25.68
N LYS A 106 -27.68 32.06 -26.00
CA LYS A 106 -27.80 31.00 -24.99
C LYS A 106 -26.54 30.80 -24.18
N PHE A 107 -25.38 31.02 -24.78
CA PHE A 107 -24.11 30.99 -24.05
C PHE A 107 -24.02 32.10 -23.00
N TYR A 108 -24.43 33.32 -23.30
CA TYR A 108 -24.47 34.40 -22.33
C TYR A 108 -25.54 34.16 -21.23
N ASP A 109 -26.73 33.69 -21.62
CA ASP A 109 -27.75 33.27 -20.64
C ASP A 109 -27.20 32.19 -19.69
N PHE A 110 -26.46 31.23 -20.21
CA PHE A 110 -25.86 30.15 -19.43
C PHE A 110 -24.81 30.69 -18.45
N ARG A 111 -23.96 31.60 -18.88
CA ARG A 111 -22.94 32.23 -18.01
C ARG A 111 -23.57 33.00 -16.85
N GLU A 112 -24.63 33.77 -17.13
CA GLU A 112 -25.31 34.58 -16.14
C GLU A 112 -26.11 33.73 -15.16
N ASN A 113 -26.87 32.76 -15.65
CA ASN A 113 -27.81 31.95 -14.84
C ASN A 113 -27.22 30.64 -14.35
N ARG A 114 -25.90 30.36 -14.56
CA ARG A 114 -25.22 29.11 -14.19
C ARG A 114 -25.91 27.85 -14.71
N GLY A 115 -26.56 27.92 -15.86
CA GLY A 115 -27.27 26.81 -16.45
C GLY A 115 -28.52 26.36 -15.71
N ILE A 116 -29.03 27.18 -14.78
CA ILE A 116 -30.26 26.89 -14.05
C ILE A 116 -31.47 27.13 -14.96
N VAL A 117 -32.20 26.06 -15.23
CA VAL A 117 -33.48 26.15 -15.97
C VAL A 117 -34.60 25.93 -14.96
N LYS A 118 -35.48 26.92 -14.77
CA LYS A 118 -36.60 26.81 -13.82
C LYS A 118 -37.48 25.59 -14.16
N GLY A 119 -37.65 24.69 -13.19
CA GLY A 119 -38.55 23.52 -13.28
C GLY A 119 -37.93 22.25 -13.86
N LYS A 120 -36.62 22.16 -14.08
CA LYS A 120 -35.93 20.95 -14.54
C LYS A 120 -34.75 20.59 -13.67
N PRO A 121 -34.55 19.28 -13.35
CA PRO A 121 -33.51 18.86 -12.42
C PRO A 121 -32.11 18.83 -13.04
N THR A 122 -31.14 18.93 -12.12
CA THR A 122 -29.69 18.68 -12.10
C THR A 122 -28.92 18.35 -13.38
N GLN A 123 -27.62 18.65 -13.37
CA GLN A 123 -26.64 18.36 -14.41
C GLN A 123 -26.71 16.90 -14.87
N GLN A 124 -26.82 16.69 -16.18
CA GLN A 124 -26.56 15.36 -16.75
C GLN A 124 -25.05 15.10 -16.69
N TYR A 125 -24.67 13.96 -16.12
CA TYR A 125 -23.31 13.47 -16.25
C TYR A 125 -23.16 12.63 -17.51
N GLN A 126 -21.93 12.56 -18.01
CA GLN A 126 -21.56 11.69 -19.11
C GLN A 126 -20.34 10.87 -18.66
N LEU A 127 -20.49 9.54 -18.72
CA LEU A 127 -19.37 8.64 -18.47
C LEU A 127 -18.35 8.75 -19.62
N ARG A 128 -17.10 8.43 -19.30
CA ARG A 128 -16.09 8.12 -20.30
C ARG A 128 -16.40 6.73 -20.84
N GLU A 129 -16.90 6.65 -22.08
CA GLU A 129 -17.45 5.41 -22.64
C GLU A 129 -16.40 4.32 -22.84
N ASP A 130 -15.17 4.69 -23.15
CA ASP A 130 -14.03 3.80 -23.34
C ASP A 130 -13.49 3.16 -22.05
N SER A 131 -13.86 3.71 -20.91
CA SER A 131 -13.39 3.23 -19.60
C SER A 131 -14.55 2.97 -18.63
N GLN A 132 -15.15 4.02 -18.08
CA GLN A 132 -16.26 3.90 -17.12
C GLN A 132 -17.48 3.21 -17.75
N GLY A 133 -17.84 3.60 -18.99
CA GLY A 133 -18.94 3.00 -19.73
C GLY A 133 -18.70 1.52 -20.01
N GLU A 134 -17.48 1.15 -20.38
CA GLU A 134 -17.08 -0.24 -20.59
C GLU A 134 -17.14 -1.06 -19.29
N ALA A 135 -16.64 -0.53 -18.18
CA ALA A 135 -16.74 -1.19 -16.88
C ALA A 135 -18.20 -1.51 -16.51
N VAL A 136 -19.08 -0.52 -16.66
CA VAL A 136 -20.53 -0.68 -16.40
C VAL A 136 -21.13 -1.72 -17.35
N ARG A 137 -20.84 -1.66 -18.65
CA ARG A 137 -21.38 -2.59 -19.67
C ARG A 137 -20.99 -4.04 -19.36
N LYS A 138 -19.71 -4.30 -19.12
CA LYS A 138 -19.19 -5.64 -18.78
C LYS A 138 -19.81 -6.19 -17.47
N THR A 139 -20.00 -5.32 -16.49
CA THR A 139 -20.63 -5.70 -15.23
C THR A 139 -22.11 -6.05 -15.41
N ILE A 140 -22.85 -5.27 -16.20
CA ILE A 140 -24.25 -5.56 -16.56
C ILE A 140 -24.36 -6.92 -17.25
N GLU A 141 -23.46 -7.20 -18.19
CA GLU A 141 -23.42 -8.48 -18.91
C GLU A 141 -23.16 -9.64 -17.94
N SER A 142 -22.18 -9.52 -17.04
CA SER A 142 -21.90 -10.53 -16.03
C SER A 142 -23.09 -10.76 -15.09
N PHE A 143 -23.68 -9.70 -14.56
CA PHE A 143 -24.79 -9.79 -13.61
C PHE A 143 -26.08 -10.35 -14.22
N ARG A 144 -26.32 -10.13 -15.52
CA ARG A 144 -27.46 -10.72 -16.23
C ARG A 144 -27.28 -12.22 -16.50
N ASN A 145 -26.03 -12.64 -16.68
CA ASN A 145 -25.73 -14.04 -17.01
C ASN A 145 -25.63 -14.95 -15.78
N SER A 146 -25.38 -14.41 -14.58
CA SER A 146 -25.20 -15.18 -13.36
C SER A 146 -25.91 -14.51 -12.19
N PRO A 147 -27.03 -15.08 -11.68
CA PRO A 147 -27.60 -14.68 -10.39
C PRO A 147 -26.57 -14.89 -9.27
N GLU A 148 -26.57 -14.00 -8.27
CA GLU A 148 -25.63 -14.04 -7.14
C GLU A 148 -24.16 -13.95 -7.53
N SER A 149 -23.85 -13.18 -8.57
CA SER A 149 -22.50 -13.00 -9.09
C SER A 149 -21.73 -11.89 -8.37
N GLU A 150 -20.43 -12.11 -8.29
CA GLU A 150 -19.46 -11.12 -7.80
C GLU A 150 -18.62 -10.57 -8.96
N TYR A 151 -18.34 -9.29 -8.94
CA TYR A 151 -17.52 -8.61 -9.95
C TYR A 151 -16.52 -7.66 -9.30
N LEU A 152 -15.31 -7.56 -9.86
CA LEU A 152 -14.27 -6.67 -9.37
C LEU A 152 -13.97 -5.56 -10.38
N TRP A 153 -14.05 -4.29 -9.93
CA TRP A 153 -13.42 -3.17 -10.63
C TRP A 153 -12.06 -2.88 -10.00
N ASN A 154 -11.03 -3.38 -10.65
CA ASN A 154 -9.64 -3.15 -10.31
C ASN A 154 -9.12 -1.94 -11.10
N ALA A 155 -9.49 -0.74 -10.64
CA ALA A 155 -9.25 0.50 -11.36
C ALA A 155 -8.49 1.52 -10.50
N LYS A 156 -7.50 2.17 -11.14
CA LYS A 156 -6.65 3.17 -10.49
C LYS A 156 -7.43 4.22 -9.70
N PRO A 157 -6.83 4.89 -8.70
CA PRO A 157 -7.40 6.07 -8.09
C PRO A 157 -7.78 7.13 -9.14
N ARG A 158 -8.85 7.87 -8.91
CA ARG A 158 -9.39 8.90 -9.84
C ARG A 158 -10.01 8.35 -11.13
N PHE A 159 -10.25 7.06 -11.21
CA PHE A 159 -11.04 6.46 -12.30
C PHE A 159 -12.48 7.01 -12.35
N GLY A 160 -13.04 7.41 -11.19
CA GLY A 160 -14.45 7.81 -11.07
C GLY A 160 -15.39 6.63 -10.79
N LYS A 161 -14.90 5.67 -10.00
CA LYS A 161 -15.64 4.46 -9.59
C LYS A 161 -17.04 4.78 -9.05
N THR A 162 -17.16 5.77 -8.17
CA THR A 162 -18.43 6.19 -7.55
C THR A 162 -19.48 6.56 -8.59
N LEU A 163 -19.12 7.39 -9.58
CA LEU A 163 -20.04 7.80 -10.64
C LEU A 163 -20.46 6.63 -11.52
N ALA A 164 -19.53 5.75 -11.86
CA ALA A 164 -19.80 4.55 -12.63
C ALA A 164 -20.73 3.57 -11.88
N VAL A 165 -20.59 3.44 -10.55
CA VAL A 165 -21.53 2.67 -9.71
C VAL A 165 -22.94 3.24 -9.77
N TYR A 166 -23.09 4.54 -9.68
CA TYR A 166 -24.42 5.17 -9.79
C TYR A 166 -25.07 4.92 -11.16
N ASP A 167 -24.27 4.98 -12.22
CA ASP A 167 -24.74 4.66 -13.58
C ASP A 167 -25.17 3.18 -13.69
N LEU A 168 -24.37 2.27 -13.14
CA LEU A 168 -24.72 0.85 -13.05
C LEU A 168 -26.06 0.65 -12.34
N CYS A 169 -26.24 1.29 -11.18
CA CYS A 169 -27.49 1.19 -10.40
C CYS A 169 -28.70 1.66 -11.21
N MET A 170 -28.56 2.77 -11.94
CA MET A 170 -29.63 3.31 -12.77
C MET A 170 -29.95 2.43 -13.99
N LYS A 171 -28.92 1.92 -14.67
CA LYS A 171 -29.10 1.04 -15.85
C LYS A 171 -29.67 -0.33 -15.47
N MET A 172 -29.32 -0.87 -14.33
CA MET A 172 -29.86 -2.13 -13.78
C MET A 172 -31.18 -1.93 -13.05
N GLN A 173 -31.60 -0.69 -12.81
CA GLN A 173 -32.81 -0.34 -12.06
C GLN A 173 -32.85 -0.97 -10.66
N PHE A 174 -31.69 -1.04 -10.00
CA PHE A 174 -31.62 -1.56 -8.63
C PHE A 174 -32.41 -0.66 -7.68
N ARG A 175 -33.15 -1.29 -6.76
CA ARG A 175 -34.00 -0.57 -5.80
C ARG A 175 -33.29 -0.34 -4.47
N ASN A 176 -32.61 -1.38 -3.98
CA ASN A 176 -31.91 -1.36 -2.72
C ASN A 176 -30.42 -1.59 -2.98
N VAL A 177 -29.62 -0.56 -2.79
CA VAL A 177 -28.15 -0.60 -2.96
C VAL A 177 -27.50 -0.33 -1.61
N LEU A 178 -26.62 -1.21 -1.18
CA LEU A 178 -25.81 -1.06 0.02
C LEU A 178 -24.36 -0.79 -0.38
N VAL A 179 -23.80 0.30 0.13
CA VAL A 179 -22.38 0.65 -0.04
C VAL A 179 -21.69 0.48 1.31
N VAL A 180 -20.69 -0.38 1.36
CA VAL A 180 -19.88 -0.63 2.57
C VAL A 180 -18.45 -0.24 2.28
N THR A 181 -17.85 0.51 3.19
CA THR A 181 -16.44 0.92 3.11
C THR A 181 -15.74 0.76 4.45
N ASN A 182 -14.45 0.48 4.40
CA ASN A 182 -13.60 0.51 5.60
C ASN A 182 -13.29 1.95 6.07
N ARG A 183 -13.54 2.96 5.22
CA ARG A 183 -13.16 4.36 5.46
C ARG A 183 -14.35 5.30 5.43
N PRO A 184 -14.95 5.66 6.58
CA PRO A 184 -16.06 6.60 6.64
C PRO A 184 -15.77 7.96 6.02
N ALA A 185 -14.50 8.41 6.00
CA ALA A 185 -14.10 9.70 5.43
C ALA A 185 -14.44 9.87 3.93
N ILE A 186 -14.63 8.76 3.18
CA ILE A 186 -15.04 8.84 1.77
C ILE A 186 -16.55 9.07 1.58
N ALA A 187 -17.34 9.02 2.65
CA ALA A 187 -18.77 9.22 2.61
C ALA A 187 -19.16 10.57 1.97
N ASP A 188 -18.42 11.64 2.29
CA ASP A 188 -18.63 12.97 1.71
C ASP A 188 -18.44 12.99 0.18
N SER A 189 -17.50 12.21 -0.35
CA SER A 189 -17.29 12.08 -1.79
C SER A 189 -18.46 11.37 -2.45
N TRP A 190 -18.91 10.23 -1.89
CA TRP A 190 -20.08 9.50 -2.37
C TRP A 190 -21.34 10.36 -2.36
N TYR A 191 -21.58 11.08 -1.25
CA TYR A 191 -22.77 11.92 -1.14
C TYR A 191 -22.72 13.15 -2.05
N SER A 192 -21.52 13.74 -2.25
CA SER A 192 -21.35 14.88 -3.16
C SER A 192 -21.65 14.49 -4.60
N ASP A 193 -21.16 13.33 -5.05
CA ASP A 193 -21.41 12.80 -6.40
C ASP A 193 -22.88 12.40 -6.56
N TYR A 194 -23.52 11.85 -5.51
CA TYR A 194 -24.96 11.58 -5.52
C TYR A 194 -25.77 12.87 -5.72
N LEU A 195 -25.49 13.94 -4.99
CA LEU A 195 -26.21 15.20 -5.12
C LEU A 195 -26.05 15.84 -6.49
N LYS A 196 -24.85 15.71 -7.09
CA LYS A 196 -24.55 16.29 -8.40
C LYS A 196 -25.21 15.50 -9.55
N PHE A 197 -25.20 14.18 -9.50
CA PHE A 197 -25.42 13.34 -10.66
C PHE A 197 -26.66 12.43 -10.59
N VAL A 198 -27.11 12.07 -9.39
CA VAL A 198 -28.26 11.18 -9.18
C VAL A 198 -29.51 11.97 -8.81
N GLY A 199 -29.43 12.69 -7.70
CA GLY A 199 -30.51 13.50 -7.16
C GLY A 199 -31.60 12.70 -6.44
N GLN A 200 -32.42 13.43 -5.68
CA GLN A 200 -33.45 12.85 -4.81
C GLN A 200 -34.70 12.35 -5.56
N ASP A 201 -34.82 12.67 -6.84
CA ASP A 201 -35.91 12.23 -7.72
C ASP A 201 -35.75 10.78 -8.21
N LYS A 202 -34.54 10.23 -8.18
CA LYS A 202 -34.23 8.86 -8.61
C LYS A 202 -33.98 7.91 -7.45
N TYR A 203 -33.13 8.34 -6.51
CA TYR A 203 -32.75 7.58 -5.32
C TYR A 203 -32.80 8.48 -4.10
N LEU A 204 -33.08 7.89 -2.94
CA LEU A 204 -32.88 8.53 -1.65
C LEU A 204 -31.61 7.99 -1.01
N PHE A 205 -30.75 8.87 -0.54
CA PHE A 205 -29.48 8.52 0.09
C PHE A 205 -29.64 8.43 1.61
N VAL A 206 -29.31 7.30 2.17
CA VAL A 206 -29.45 7.00 3.61
C VAL A 206 -28.06 6.75 4.20
N SER A 207 -27.77 7.34 5.35
CA SER A 207 -26.54 7.10 6.09
C SER A 207 -26.69 7.47 7.56
N ARG A 208 -25.78 6.93 8.39
CA ARG A 208 -25.62 7.30 9.80
C ARG A 208 -24.37 8.12 10.06
N VAL A 209 -23.59 8.42 9.03
CA VAL A 209 -22.33 9.19 9.14
C VAL A 209 -22.66 10.62 9.60
N PRO A 210 -22.08 11.08 10.75
CA PRO A 210 -22.44 12.38 11.35
C PRO A 210 -22.18 13.57 10.43
N SER A 211 -21.09 13.57 9.65
CA SER A 211 -20.76 14.66 8.72
C SER A 211 -21.83 14.84 7.64
N LEU A 212 -22.39 13.73 7.14
CA LEU A 212 -23.47 13.77 6.14
C LEU A 212 -24.80 14.23 6.73
N LEU A 213 -25.11 13.84 7.96
CA LEU A 213 -26.34 14.25 8.66
C LEU A 213 -26.34 15.74 9.01
N GLN A 214 -25.16 16.31 9.27
CA GLN A 214 -24.98 17.73 9.63
C GLN A 214 -24.73 18.64 8.43
N ARG A 215 -24.61 18.08 7.25
CA ARG A 215 -24.29 18.83 6.02
C ARG A 215 -25.35 19.85 5.66
N LYS A 216 -24.93 21.06 5.32
CA LYS A 216 -25.82 22.14 4.85
C LYS A 216 -25.53 22.47 3.38
N PRO A 217 -26.51 22.84 2.56
CA PRO A 217 -27.94 22.95 2.87
C PRO A 217 -28.71 21.63 2.85
N THR A 218 -28.14 20.57 2.31
CA THR A 218 -28.83 19.30 2.07
C THR A 218 -28.20 18.19 2.92
N PRO A 219 -28.77 17.83 4.08
CA PRO A 219 -28.35 16.67 4.87
C PRO A 219 -28.82 15.38 4.20
N CYS A 220 -28.13 14.25 4.46
CA CYS A 220 -28.64 12.94 4.07
C CYS A 220 -29.78 12.50 4.99
N LEU A 221 -30.50 11.43 4.60
CA LEU A 221 -31.58 10.88 5.40
C LEU A 221 -31.04 9.82 6.37
N THR A 222 -31.64 9.76 7.56
CA THR A 222 -31.57 8.57 8.41
C THR A 222 -32.58 7.52 7.91
N ARG A 223 -32.42 6.25 8.30
CA ARG A 223 -33.37 5.19 7.91
C ARG A 223 -34.81 5.47 8.35
N PRO A 224 -35.11 5.92 9.57
CA PRO A 224 -36.47 6.30 9.96
C PRO A 224 -37.05 7.41 9.08
N GLN A 225 -36.28 8.45 8.76
CA GLN A 225 -36.71 9.54 7.88
C GLN A 225 -37.01 9.04 6.45
N TYR A 226 -36.18 8.13 5.94
CA TYR A 226 -36.44 7.49 4.65
C TYR A 226 -37.76 6.70 4.66
N VAL A 227 -38.03 5.90 5.71
CA VAL A 227 -39.28 5.14 5.84
C VAL A 227 -40.49 6.09 5.95
N GLU A 228 -40.38 7.18 6.70
CA GLU A 228 -41.42 8.18 6.82
C GLU A 228 -41.69 8.88 5.47
N GLN A 229 -40.62 9.24 4.75
CA GLN A 229 -40.74 9.89 3.45
C GLN A 229 -41.41 8.97 2.42
N ILE A 230 -41.15 7.66 2.46
CA ILE A 230 -41.84 6.70 1.60
C ILE A 230 -43.33 6.54 1.97
N LYS A 231 -43.68 6.55 3.26
CA LYS A 231 -45.05 6.42 3.72
C LYS A 231 -45.91 7.61 3.32
N HIS A 232 -45.36 8.81 3.34
CA HIS A 232 -46.04 10.05 3.10
C HIS A 232 -45.77 10.68 1.73
N GLY A 233 -44.84 10.14 0.97
CA GLY A 233 -44.29 10.80 -0.21
C GLY A 233 -44.70 10.21 -1.53
N ASN A 234 -44.51 11.00 -2.55
CA ASN A 234 -44.79 10.72 -3.93
C ASN A 234 -43.61 10.02 -4.61
N GLY A 235 -43.63 8.70 -4.68
CA GLY A 235 -43.04 8.01 -5.83
C GLY A 235 -41.63 7.43 -5.72
N VAL A 236 -40.64 8.06 -5.13
CA VAL A 236 -39.27 7.52 -5.10
C VAL A 236 -39.09 6.52 -3.98
N LYS A 237 -38.95 5.25 -4.37
CA LYS A 237 -38.76 4.12 -3.43
C LYS A 237 -37.35 3.52 -3.46
N ASN A 238 -36.48 3.99 -4.35
CA ASN A 238 -35.14 3.45 -4.48
C ASN A 238 -34.21 4.04 -3.41
N CYS A 239 -33.36 3.21 -2.84
CA CYS A 239 -32.48 3.56 -1.74
C CYS A 239 -31.01 3.25 -2.07
N ILE A 240 -30.13 4.17 -1.74
CA ILE A 240 -28.68 3.92 -1.61
C ILE A 240 -28.36 4.12 -0.13
N GLU A 241 -28.01 3.07 0.55
CA GLU A 241 -27.58 3.13 1.95
C GLU A 241 -26.08 3.01 2.08
N PHE A 242 -25.46 3.96 2.73
CA PHE A 242 -24.01 4.01 2.93
C PHE A 242 -23.68 3.70 4.38
N VAL A 243 -22.88 2.66 4.60
CA VAL A 243 -22.53 2.13 5.92
C VAL A 243 -21.01 1.97 6.01
N SER A 244 -20.42 2.34 7.13
CA SER A 244 -19.04 2.00 7.40
C SER A 244 -18.90 0.55 7.84
N LEU A 245 -17.79 -0.09 7.48
CA LEU A 245 -17.49 -1.45 7.93
C LEU A 245 -17.42 -1.55 9.46
N GLN A 246 -17.03 -0.47 10.13
CA GLN A 246 -17.02 -0.39 11.58
C GLN A 246 -18.44 -0.35 12.16
N ASP A 247 -19.36 0.41 11.53
CA ASP A 247 -20.77 0.38 11.92
C ASP A 247 -21.38 -1.00 11.70
N LEU A 248 -21.02 -1.66 10.61
CA LEU A 248 -21.48 -3.01 10.32
C LEU A 248 -20.96 -3.98 11.41
N LYS A 249 -19.65 -4.01 11.66
CA LYS A 249 -19.03 -4.85 12.70
C LYS A 249 -19.52 -4.51 14.11
N GLY A 250 -19.92 -3.28 14.38
CA GLY A 250 -20.48 -2.84 15.65
C GLY A 250 -21.95 -3.19 15.85
N SER A 251 -22.65 -3.68 14.83
CA SER A 251 -24.07 -4.04 14.90
C SER A 251 -24.28 -5.46 15.44
N ILE A 252 -25.27 -5.62 16.31
CA ILE A 252 -25.66 -6.93 16.86
C ILE A 252 -26.01 -7.96 15.77
N TYR A 253 -26.55 -7.50 14.65
CA TYR A 253 -26.94 -8.37 13.53
C TYR A 253 -25.74 -8.91 12.75
N PHE A 254 -24.53 -8.39 13.01
CA PHE A 254 -23.28 -8.74 12.35
C PHE A 254 -22.14 -9.05 13.34
N GLY A 255 -22.50 -9.50 14.54
CA GLY A 255 -21.58 -9.95 15.57
C GLY A 255 -21.01 -8.84 16.48
N GLY A 256 -21.60 -7.64 16.44
CA GLY A 256 -21.25 -6.52 17.33
C GLY A 256 -22.23 -6.38 18.50
N SER A 257 -22.26 -5.22 19.12
CA SER A 257 -22.92 -4.95 20.40
C SER A 257 -24.04 -3.93 20.36
N HIS A 258 -24.20 -3.19 19.27
CA HIS A 258 -25.17 -2.10 19.17
C HIS A 258 -26.40 -2.53 18.34
N LYS A 259 -27.62 -2.27 18.83
CA LYS A 259 -28.85 -2.44 18.05
C LYS A 259 -28.93 -1.34 16.98
N LYS A 260 -28.30 -1.57 15.85
CA LYS A 260 -28.30 -0.71 14.67
C LYS A 260 -28.23 -1.55 13.41
N LEU A 261 -28.65 -0.99 12.27
CA LEU A 261 -28.57 -1.65 10.96
C LEU A 261 -29.42 -2.94 10.87
N GLU A 262 -30.57 -3.00 11.57
CA GLU A 262 -31.53 -4.09 11.46
C GLU A 262 -32.00 -4.28 10.02
N GLU A 263 -32.27 -3.16 9.35
CA GLU A 263 -32.61 -3.08 7.93
C GLU A 263 -31.57 -3.70 7.00
N VAL A 264 -30.29 -3.60 7.36
CA VAL A 264 -29.21 -4.20 6.55
C VAL A 264 -29.25 -5.73 6.62
N ALA A 265 -29.60 -6.28 7.76
CA ALA A 265 -29.73 -7.74 7.95
C ALA A 265 -31.05 -8.31 7.40
N GLU A 266 -32.15 -7.56 7.51
CA GLU A 266 -33.48 -8.05 7.15
C GLU A 266 -33.81 -7.92 5.66
N LEU A 267 -33.29 -6.87 5.01
CA LEU A 267 -33.55 -6.62 3.60
C LEU A 267 -32.73 -7.53 2.68
N THR A 268 -33.28 -7.77 1.49
CA THR A 268 -32.47 -8.31 0.38
C THR A 268 -32.00 -7.16 -0.49
N TRP A 269 -30.68 -7.01 -0.60
CA TRP A 269 -30.04 -5.96 -1.40
C TRP A 269 -29.92 -6.41 -2.85
N ASP A 270 -30.27 -5.52 -3.79
CA ASP A 270 -30.05 -5.81 -5.20
C ASP A 270 -28.55 -5.77 -5.53
N LEU A 271 -27.82 -4.84 -4.90
CA LEU A 271 -26.38 -4.69 -5.05
C LEU A 271 -25.73 -4.39 -3.70
N LEU A 272 -24.68 -5.15 -3.36
CA LEU A 272 -23.71 -4.81 -2.34
C LEU A 272 -22.45 -4.26 -3.03
N VAL A 273 -22.04 -3.04 -2.70
CA VAL A 273 -20.79 -2.44 -3.15
C VAL A 273 -19.81 -2.45 -1.98
N ILE A 274 -18.64 -3.04 -2.19
CA ILE A 274 -17.54 -3.06 -1.21
C ILE A 274 -16.43 -2.15 -1.75
N ASP A 275 -16.30 -0.97 -1.16
CA ASP A 275 -15.29 0.02 -1.59
C ASP A 275 -13.99 -0.17 -0.81
N GLU A 276 -12.85 -0.08 -1.52
CA GLU A 276 -11.50 -0.41 -1.04
C GLU A 276 -11.40 -1.86 -0.52
N ALA A 277 -11.88 -2.80 -1.34
CA ALA A 277 -12.00 -4.23 -1.02
C ALA A 277 -10.68 -4.92 -0.60
N HIS A 278 -9.53 -4.31 -0.85
CA HIS A 278 -8.21 -4.81 -0.47
C HIS A 278 -7.77 -4.40 0.95
N GLU A 279 -8.49 -3.46 1.59
CA GLU A 279 -8.16 -2.98 2.94
C GLU A 279 -9.13 -3.55 3.99
N GLY A 280 -8.59 -4.28 4.97
CA GLY A 280 -9.34 -4.72 6.15
C GLY A 280 -10.46 -5.75 5.92
N VAL A 281 -10.55 -6.31 4.70
CA VAL A 281 -11.57 -7.31 4.34
C VAL A 281 -11.14 -8.73 4.76
N ASP A 282 -9.86 -8.98 4.97
CA ASP A 282 -9.31 -10.30 5.30
C ASP A 282 -9.41 -10.67 6.79
N THR A 283 -10.35 -10.11 7.54
CA THR A 283 -10.59 -10.53 8.93
C THR A 283 -11.85 -11.37 9.03
N TYR A 284 -11.79 -12.45 9.79
CA TYR A 284 -12.93 -13.34 10.10
C TYR A 284 -14.24 -12.58 10.42
N LYS A 285 -14.15 -11.48 11.18
CA LYS A 285 -15.33 -10.65 11.50
C LYS A 285 -15.93 -9.95 10.27
N THR A 286 -15.13 -9.69 9.25
CA THR A 286 -15.58 -9.07 8.00
C THR A 286 -16.31 -10.09 7.14
N ASP A 287 -15.76 -11.30 7.01
CA ASP A 287 -16.37 -12.37 6.25
C ASP A 287 -17.73 -12.76 6.86
N VAL A 288 -17.78 -12.94 8.19
CA VAL A 288 -19.03 -13.18 8.92
C VAL A 288 -20.03 -12.06 8.72
N ALA A 289 -19.62 -10.80 8.73
CA ALA A 289 -20.53 -9.67 8.53
C ALA A 289 -21.11 -9.67 7.12
N PHE A 290 -20.30 -9.93 6.09
CA PHE A 290 -20.78 -9.97 4.71
C PHE A 290 -21.66 -11.19 4.41
N ASP A 291 -21.39 -12.33 5.01
CA ASP A 291 -22.21 -13.55 4.87
C ASP A 291 -23.63 -13.37 5.40
N HIS A 292 -23.83 -12.49 6.37
CA HIS A 292 -25.15 -12.19 6.93
C HIS A 292 -25.95 -11.16 6.10
N ILE A 293 -25.36 -10.57 5.04
CA ILE A 293 -26.05 -9.64 4.15
C ILE A 293 -26.65 -10.38 2.98
N ARG A 294 -28.00 -10.47 2.94
CA ARG A 294 -28.73 -11.06 1.81
C ARG A 294 -28.64 -10.13 0.60
N ARG A 295 -28.01 -10.59 -0.48
CA ARG A 295 -27.76 -9.79 -1.68
C ARG A 295 -27.88 -10.61 -2.96
N LYS A 296 -28.23 -9.93 -4.07
CA LYS A 296 -28.26 -10.55 -5.40
C LYS A 296 -26.91 -10.48 -6.10
N HIS A 297 -26.23 -9.33 -6.00
CA HIS A 297 -24.94 -9.12 -6.65
C HIS A 297 -23.97 -8.42 -5.69
N THR A 298 -22.68 -8.70 -5.87
CA THR A 298 -21.60 -8.00 -5.16
C THR A 298 -20.66 -7.34 -6.16
N LEU A 299 -20.38 -6.04 -5.96
CA LEU A 299 -19.38 -5.30 -6.71
C LEU A 299 -18.25 -4.88 -5.78
N HIS A 300 -17.06 -5.40 -6.05
CA HIS A 300 -15.85 -5.02 -5.34
C HIS A 300 -15.16 -3.89 -6.08
N LEU A 301 -14.75 -2.83 -5.36
CA LEU A 301 -13.98 -1.72 -5.89
C LEU A 301 -12.59 -1.74 -5.27
N SER A 302 -11.55 -1.70 -6.10
CA SER A 302 -10.15 -1.60 -5.65
C SER A 302 -9.45 -0.44 -6.35
N GLY A 303 -8.65 0.31 -5.59
CA GLY A 303 -7.79 1.39 -6.09
C GLY A 303 -6.38 0.95 -6.48
N THR A 304 -6.06 -0.34 -6.34
CA THR A 304 -4.73 -0.91 -6.59
C THR A 304 -4.77 -1.93 -7.71
N PRO A 305 -4.49 -1.53 -8.96
CA PRO A 305 -4.69 -2.37 -10.13
C PRO A 305 -3.55 -3.40 -10.32
N PHE A 306 -3.26 -4.23 -9.32
CA PHE A 306 -2.34 -5.36 -9.46
C PHE A 306 -3.10 -6.63 -9.81
N LYS A 307 -2.91 -7.12 -11.02
CA LYS A 307 -3.66 -8.25 -11.57
C LYS A 307 -3.41 -9.58 -10.84
N ALA A 308 -2.21 -9.78 -10.29
CA ALA A 308 -1.86 -11.01 -9.61
C ALA A 308 -2.77 -11.27 -8.39
N LEU A 309 -3.00 -10.25 -7.55
CA LEU A 309 -3.86 -10.36 -6.37
C LEU A 309 -5.36 -10.52 -6.71
N ALA A 310 -5.79 -9.98 -7.86
CA ALA A 310 -7.17 -10.08 -8.31
C ALA A 310 -7.49 -11.47 -8.87
N ASN A 311 -6.56 -12.08 -9.59
CA ASN A 311 -6.75 -13.39 -10.23
C ASN A 311 -6.81 -14.57 -9.24
N GLU A 312 -6.27 -14.41 -8.03
CA GLU A 312 -6.36 -15.44 -6.99
C GLU A 312 -7.79 -15.58 -6.41
N LYS A 313 -8.54 -14.48 -6.36
CA LYS A 313 -9.87 -14.42 -5.72
C LYS A 313 -11.04 -14.40 -6.72
N PHE A 314 -10.80 -13.94 -7.96
CA PHE A 314 -11.88 -13.75 -8.96
C PHE A 314 -11.53 -14.43 -10.29
N PRO A 315 -12.49 -15.10 -10.95
CA PRO A 315 -12.29 -15.62 -12.28
C PRO A 315 -12.05 -14.46 -13.28
N GLN A 316 -11.22 -14.68 -14.31
CA GLN A 316 -10.83 -13.65 -15.28
C GLN A 316 -12.01 -12.89 -15.91
N GLY A 317 -13.14 -13.57 -16.14
CA GLY A 317 -14.36 -12.96 -16.68
C GLY A 317 -15.13 -12.05 -15.71
N ALA A 318 -14.77 -12.05 -14.42
CA ALA A 318 -15.40 -11.25 -13.37
C ALA A 318 -14.53 -10.06 -12.90
N ILE A 319 -13.55 -9.66 -13.71
CA ILE A 319 -12.62 -8.56 -13.39
C ILE A 319 -12.62 -7.54 -14.52
N TYR A 320 -12.75 -6.27 -14.18
CA TYR A 320 -12.44 -5.15 -15.04
C TYR A 320 -11.19 -4.43 -14.54
N ASN A 321 -10.17 -4.33 -15.39
CA ASN A 321 -8.92 -3.65 -15.06
C ASN A 321 -8.82 -2.31 -15.80
N TRP A 322 -8.38 -1.26 -15.08
CA TRP A 322 -8.03 0.04 -15.65
C TRP A 322 -6.82 0.60 -14.91
N THR A 323 -5.68 0.56 -15.60
CA THR A 323 -4.38 0.97 -15.05
C THR A 323 -4.08 2.45 -15.34
N TYR A 324 -2.98 2.95 -14.83
CA TYR A 324 -2.46 4.27 -15.16
C TYR A 324 -1.99 4.34 -16.63
N ALA A 325 -1.39 3.27 -17.13
CA ALA A 325 -0.99 3.20 -18.54
C ALA A 325 -2.21 3.29 -19.48
N ASP A 326 -3.30 2.56 -19.15
CA ASP A 326 -4.55 2.63 -19.94
C ASP A 326 -5.12 4.05 -19.99
N GLU A 327 -5.08 4.80 -18.88
CA GLU A 327 -5.54 6.20 -18.85
C GLU A 327 -4.66 7.11 -19.72
N CYS A 328 -3.34 6.94 -19.65
CA CYS A 328 -2.41 7.73 -20.44
C CYS A 328 -2.53 7.43 -21.94
N LEU A 329 -2.67 6.16 -22.30
CA LEU A 329 -2.95 5.74 -23.69
C LEU A 329 -4.26 6.34 -24.20
N ALA A 330 -5.32 6.26 -23.40
CA ALA A 330 -6.61 6.86 -23.74
C ALA A 330 -6.51 8.39 -23.88
N LYS A 331 -5.67 9.04 -23.08
CA LYS A 331 -5.39 10.47 -23.18
C LYS A 331 -4.66 10.83 -24.49
N GLU A 332 -3.64 10.06 -24.85
CA GLU A 332 -2.81 10.31 -26.04
C GLU A 332 -3.50 9.93 -27.35
N GLN A 333 -4.27 8.84 -27.33
CA GLN A 333 -4.98 8.31 -28.49
C GLN A 333 -6.41 8.84 -28.62
N TRP A 334 -6.78 9.86 -27.83
CA TRP A 334 -8.10 10.42 -27.86
C TRP A 334 -8.44 10.96 -29.25
N ASP A 335 -9.53 10.47 -29.79
CA ASP A 335 -10.06 10.96 -31.05
C ASP A 335 -10.74 12.32 -30.84
N GLU A 336 -10.16 13.35 -31.38
CA GLU A 336 -10.63 14.72 -31.24
C GLU A 336 -11.99 14.97 -31.92
N GLU A 337 -12.41 14.09 -32.81
CA GLU A 337 -13.75 14.14 -33.43
C GLU A 337 -14.85 13.85 -32.40
N LYS A 338 -14.52 13.06 -31.36
CA LYS A 338 -15.42 12.75 -30.25
C LYS A 338 -15.57 13.89 -29.24
N GLY A 339 -14.94 15.05 -29.48
CA GLY A 339 -15.03 16.20 -28.58
C GLY A 339 -13.83 16.38 -27.65
N CYS A 340 -14.04 17.15 -26.59
CA CYS A 340 -13.00 17.46 -25.61
C CYS A 340 -12.47 16.18 -24.94
N ASN A 341 -11.13 16.02 -24.92
CA ASN A 341 -10.49 14.89 -24.28
C ASN A 341 -10.80 14.83 -22.76
N PRO A 342 -11.55 13.83 -22.27
CA PRO A 342 -11.98 13.77 -20.89
C PRO A 342 -10.85 13.45 -19.91
N TYR A 343 -9.67 13.10 -20.40
CA TYR A 343 -8.46 12.82 -19.60
C TYR A 343 -7.50 14.02 -19.56
N MET A 344 -7.76 15.11 -20.27
CA MET A 344 -6.86 16.26 -20.37
C MET A 344 -6.53 16.89 -19.01
N GLU A 345 -7.49 16.84 -18.07
CA GLU A 345 -7.33 17.44 -16.75
C GLU A 345 -6.38 16.64 -15.83
N MET A 346 -6.08 15.38 -16.15
CA MET A 346 -5.23 14.51 -15.33
C MET A 346 -3.76 14.90 -15.46
N PRO A 347 -3.08 15.28 -14.33
CA PRO A 347 -1.65 15.57 -14.34
C PRO A 347 -0.81 14.34 -14.68
N LYS A 348 0.28 14.56 -15.42
CA LYS A 348 1.29 13.51 -15.63
C LYS A 348 2.13 13.31 -14.37
N LEU A 349 2.34 12.06 -13.97
CA LEU A 349 3.26 11.70 -12.88
C LEU A 349 4.70 11.65 -13.38
N ASN A 350 5.63 12.15 -12.57
CA ASN A 350 7.06 12.09 -12.80
C ASN A 350 7.73 11.62 -11.51
N MET A 351 8.66 10.69 -11.61
CA MET A 351 9.39 10.16 -10.47
C MET A 351 10.84 10.62 -10.49
N TYR A 352 11.32 11.09 -9.36
CA TYR A 352 12.73 11.38 -9.12
C TYR A 352 13.25 10.48 -8.02
N THR A 353 14.39 9.84 -8.27
CA THR A 353 15.04 9.01 -7.27
C THR A 353 16.48 9.47 -7.03
N TYR A 354 16.83 9.64 -5.76
CA TYR A 354 18.11 10.21 -5.31
C TYR A 354 18.90 9.20 -4.49
N ARG A 355 20.22 9.18 -4.66
CA ARG A 355 21.14 8.37 -3.84
C ARG A 355 21.45 9.09 -2.54
N MET A 356 21.13 8.49 -1.42
CA MET A 356 21.47 9.00 -0.09
C MET A 356 22.91 8.67 0.33
N SER A 357 23.57 7.76 -0.37
CA SER A 357 24.90 7.23 0.00
C SER A 357 25.98 8.29 0.14
N ASP A 358 25.89 9.39 -0.59
CA ASP A 358 26.88 10.49 -0.55
C ASP A 358 26.62 11.47 0.59
N ILE A 359 25.40 11.46 1.14
CA ILE A 359 24.96 12.36 2.22
C ILE A 359 25.19 11.74 3.59
N VAL A 360 25.12 10.40 3.66
CA VAL A 360 25.11 9.65 4.91
C VAL A 360 26.48 9.07 5.19
N THR A 361 27.11 9.51 6.27
CA THR A 361 28.41 9.04 6.72
C THR A 361 28.42 7.55 7.09
N GLU A 362 29.58 6.91 6.97
CA GLU A 362 29.91 5.51 7.28
C GLU A 362 29.27 4.91 8.56
N LYS A 363 28.91 5.76 9.53
CA LYS A 363 28.29 5.33 10.80
C LYS A 363 26.86 4.77 10.67
N VAL A 364 26.06 5.26 9.72
CA VAL A 364 24.72 4.71 9.46
C VAL A 364 24.83 3.37 8.73
N ARG A 365 25.93 3.11 8.06
CA ARG A 365 26.22 1.87 7.32
C ARG A 365 26.67 0.72 8.20
N GLN A 366 27.18 0.97 9.41
CA GLN A 366 27.72 -0.06 10.32
C GLN A 366 26.71 -0.58 11.34
N GLY A 367 25.49 -0.03 11.42
CA GLY A 367 24.56 -0.24 12.53
C GLY A 367 23.31 -1.06 12.26
N VAL A 368 23.11 -1.65 11.08
CA VAL A 368 21.86 -2.38 10.81
C VAL A 368 22.10 -3.88 10.71
N GLU A 369 22.15 -4.56 11.85
CA GLU A 369 21.76 -5.96 11.96
C GLU A 369 20.23 -6.00 11.97
N ILE A 370 19.63 -6.36 10.83
CA ILE A 370 18.18 -6.58 10.74
C ILE A 370 17.91 -8.04 11.13
N GLU A 371 17.27 -8.24 12.28
CA GLU A 371 16.66 -9.50 12.66
C GLU A 371 15.55 -9.86 11.67
N GLY A 372 15.70 -11.01 11.01
CA GLY A 372 14.67 -11.70 10.24
C GLY A 372 14.56 -11.28 8.77
N ASP A 373 14.63 -12.28 7.88
CA ASP A 373 14.45 -12.26 6.43
C ASP A 373 14.95 -11.00 5.72
N ALA A 374 16.22 -11.01 5.37
CA ALA A 374 16.92 -9.87 4.81
C ALA A 374 16.67 -9.75 3.31
N GLN A 375 15.70 -8.95 2.94
CA GLN A 375 15.95 -8.05 1.84
C GLN A 375 16.75 -6.88 2.44
N ALA A 376 18.06 -7.01 2.48
CA ALA A 376 18.96 -5.94 2.89
C ALA A 376 18.90 -4.85 1.82
N TYR A 377 18.06 -3.85 2.03
CA TYR A 377 18.13 -2.62 1.23
C TYR A 377 19.47 -1.95 1.54
N ALA A 378 20.13 -1.43 0.52
CA ALA A 378 21.40 -0.72 0.68
C ALA A 378 21.28 0.52 1.58
N PHE A 379 20.05 0.97 1.86
CA PHE A 379 19.74 2.10 2.74
C PHE A 379 18.38 1.92 3.43
N ASP A 380 18.32 2.10 4.75
CA ASP A 380 17.08 2.03 5.54
C ASP A 380 16.60 3.43 5.95
N LEU A 381 15.57 3.95 5.23
CA LEU A 381 14.94 5.23 5.53
C LEU A 381 14.27 5.24 6.90
N ASN A 382 13.72 4.09 7.36
CA ASN A 382 13.07 4.01 8.67
C ASN A 382 14.08 4.14 9.80
N GLU A 383 15.28 3.57 9.64
CA GLU A 383 16.40 3.74 10.56
C GLU A 383 16.98 5.15 10.48
N PHE A 384 17.13 5.70 9.28
CA PHE A 384 17.63 7.06 9.06
C PHE A 384 16.78 8.10 9.80
N PHE A 385 15.45 7.96 9.75
CA PHE A 385 14.51 8.85 10.44
C PHE A 385 14.07 8.31 11.82
N ARG A 386 14.82 7.38 12.42
CA ARG A 386 14.54 6.88 13.76
C ARG A 386 14.76 7.96 14.82
N VAL A 387 13.80 8.06 15.76
CA VAL A 387 13.78 9.01 16.85
C VAL A 387 13.89 8.29 18.19
N GLU A 388 14.75 8.77 19.07
CA GLU A 388 14.83 8.38 20.48
C GLU A 388 14.83 9.65 21.34
N HIS A 389 14.05 9.65 22.41
CA HIS A 389 13.94 10.79 23.33
C HIS A 389 13.62 12.15 22.63
N GLY A 390 12.83 12.10 21.56
CA GLY A 390 12.38 13.30 20.82
C GLY A 390 13.44 13.95 19.90
N ARG A 391 14.58 13.25 19.64
CA ARG A 391 15.62 13.63 18.70
C ARG A 391 15.94 12.50 17.73
N PHE A 392 16.38 12.83 16.53
CA PHE A 392 16.85 11.81 15.62
C PHE A 392 18.11 11.13 16.15
N VAL A 393 18.18 9.80 16.02
CA VAL A 393 19.40 9.04 16.36
C VAL A 393 20.55 9.49 15.45
N HIS A 394 20.24 9.78 14.19
CA HIS A 394 21.17 10.26 13.17
C HIS A 394 20.99 11.76 12.88
N ASP A 395 20.92 12.59 13.93
CA ASP A 395 20.51 14.00 13.86
C ASP A 395 21.34 14.83 12.87
N GLU A 396 22.68 14.68 12.88
CA GLU A 396 23.58 15.35 11.94
C GLU A 396 23.37 14.91 10.49
N SER A 397 23.04 13.65 10.26
CA SER A 397 22.79 13.13 8.92
C SER A 397 21.48 13.65 8.37
N VAL A 398 20.44 13.79 9.21
CA VAL A 398 19.17 14.41 8.85
C VAL A 398 19.37 15.90 8.52
N ASP A 399 20.21 16.64 9.26
CA ASP A 399 20.55 18.02 8.92
C ASP A 399 21.29 18.13 7.58
N LYS A 400 22.27 17.26 7.32
CA LYS A 400 22.96 17.20 6.02
C LYS A 400 22.00 16.90 4.88
N TRP A 401 21.02 16.03 5.09
CA TRP A 401 20.00 15.73 4.10
C TRP A 401 19.09 16.95 3.85
N LEU A 402 18.67 17.67 4.91
CA LEU A 402 17.88 18.90 4.76
C LEU A 402 18.69 20.01 4.05
N ASP A 403 19.97 20.14 4.37
CA ASP A 403 20.87 21.07 3.69
C ASP A 403 21.03 20.71 2.19
N ALA A 404 21.17 19.43 1.87
CA ALA A 404 21.19 18.97 0.49
C ALA A 404 19.87 19.25 -0.22
N LEU A 405 18.75 18.87 0.38
CA LEU A 405 17.39 19.04 -0.17
C LEU A 405 17.08 20.51 -0.52
N SER A 406 17.57 21.46 0.31
CA SER A 406 17.25 22.88 0.21
C SER A 406 18.32 23.75 -0.48
N ARG A 407 19.55 23.24 -0.69
CA ARG A 407 20.67 24.04 -1.21
C ARG A 407 21.43 23.44 -2.38
N GLN A 408 21.38 22.11 -2.58
CA GLN A 408 22.08 21.51 -3.71
C GLN A 408 21.18 21.53 -4.96
N ALA A 409 21.71 22.04 -6.07
CA ALA A 409 20.97 22.37 -7.29
C ALA A 409 20.10 21.22 -7.85
N ARG A 410 20.50 19.97 -7.67
CA ARG A 410 19.77 18.78 -8.16
C ARG A 410 18.50 18.43 -7.38
N TYR A 411 18.30 18.99 -6.19
CA TYR A 411 17.16 18.65 -5.33
C TYR A 411 15.97 19.60 -5.50
N PRO A 412 14.74 19.13 -5.21
CA PRO A 412 13.52 19.84 -5.58
C PRO A 412 13.21 21.10 -4.79
N PHE A 413 13.85 21.32 -3.63
CA PHE A 413 13.64 22.51 -2.80
C PHE A 413 14.84 23.49 -2.83
N SER A 414 15.80 23.28 -3.72
CA SER A 414 17.08 23.98 -3.71
C SER A 414 16.99 25.46 -4.11
N THR A 415 16.00 25.85 -4.86
CA THR A 415 15.79 27.24 -5.30
C THR A 415 14.41 27.75 -4.93
N GLU A 416 14.26 29.07 -4.81
CA GLU A 416 12.95 29.70 -4.57
C GLU A 416 11.96 29.38 -5.70
N ALA A 417 12.42 29.38 -6.96
CA ALA A 417 11.60 29.02 -8.12
C ALA A 417 11.05 27.61 -8.01
N LEU A 418 11.85 26.62 -7.61
CA LEU A 418 11.41 25.24 -7.40
C LEU A 418 10.42 25.12 -6.22
N ARG A 419 10.67 25.81 -5.12
CA ARG A 419 9.75 25.87 -3.99
C ARG A 419 8.40 26.47 -4.39
N ASN A 420 8.41 27.50 -5.21
CA ASN A 420 7.18 28.12 -5.75
C ASN A 420 6.43 27.20 -6.74
N GLU A 421 7.13 26.35 -7.49
CA GLU A 421 6.50 25.31 -8.32
C GLU A 421 5.86 24.21 -7.46
N ILE A 422 6.60 23.68 -6.46
CA ILE A 422 6.11 22.57 -5.62
C ILE A 422 5.06 23.03 -4.61
N ARG A 423 5.02 24.27 -4.20
CA ARG A 423 4.09 24.92 -3.23
C ARG A 423 3.54 24.02 -2.12
N HIS A 424 2.69 23.05 -2.46
CA HIS A 424 2.04 22.14 -1.51
C HIS A 424 2.53 20.73 -1.73
N SER A 425 3.15 20.14 -0.70
CA SER A 425 3.72 18.80 -0.78
C SER A 425 3.27 17.91 0.37
N PHE A 426 3.24 16.60 0.09
CA PHE A 426 2.88 15.54 1.03
C PHE A 426 4.11 14.66 1.29
N TRP A 427 4.55 14.56 2.54
CA TRP A 427 5.73 13.81 2.95
C TRP A 427 5.33 12.64 3.84
N LEU A 428 5.65 11.43 3.44
CA LEU A 428 5.28 10.21 4.14
C LEU A 428 6.44 9.67 4.96
N LEU A 429 6.25 9.56 6.27
CA LEU A 429 7.15 8.92 7.23
C LEU A 429 6.52 7.65 7.81
N ASN A 430 7.32 6.85 8.54
CA ASN A 430 6.86 5.60 9.14
C ASN A 430 6.42 5.72 10.61
N ARG A 431 6.78 6.83 11.31
CA ARG A 431 6.50 7.03 12.75
C ARG A 431 6.06 8.45 13.06
N VAL A 432 5.14 8.57 14.01
CA VAL A 432 4.63 9.87 14.49
C VAL A 432 5.74 10.71 15.10
N ASP A 433 6.62 10.10 15.89
CA ASP A 433 7.76 10.79 16.50
C ASP A 433 8.73 11.34 15.47
N SER A 434 8.95 10.58 14.37
CA SER A 434 9.77 11.04 13.25
C SER A 434 9.15 12.26 12.55
N ALA A 435 7.83 12.26 12.35
CA ALA A 435 7.11 13.39 11.77
C ALA A 435 7.18 14.63 12.68
N LYS A 436 6.99 14.47 13.99
CA LYS A 436 7.11 15.56 14.96
C LYS A 436 8.53 16.14 15.04
N ALA A 437 9.55 15.27 15.04
CA ALA A 437 10.95 15.70 15.07
C ALA A 437 11.35 16.41 13.77
N LEU A 438 10.91 15.92 12.60
CA LEU A 438 11.17 16.58 11.32
C LEU A 438 10.46 17.94 11.23
N ALA A 439 9.22 18.05 11.70
CA ALA A 439 8.50 19.31 11.77
C ALA A 439 9.25 20.34 12.62
N LYS A 440 9.86 19.91 13.73
CA LYS A 440 10.66 20.80 14.59
C LYS A 440 11.89 21.32 13.85
N LYS A 441 12.60 20.47 13.08
CA LYS A 441 13.75 20.89 12.29
C LYS A 441 13.36 21.83 11.15
N LEU A 442 12.31 21.53 10.40
CA LEU A 442 11.82 22.38 9.31
C LEU A 442 11.36 23.77 9.80
N ARG A 443 10.83 23.87 11.02
CA ARG A 443 10.43 25.14 11.65
C ARG A 443 11.58 25.91 12.26
N ASP A 444 12.77 25.33 12.36
CA ASP A 444 13.96 26.03 12.80
C ASP A 444 14.53 26.93 11.70
N THR A 445 13.97 28.12 11.58
CA THR A 445 14.32 29.11 10.55
C THR A 445 15.72 29.68 10.70
N GLN A 446 16.37 29.51 11.85
CA GLN A 446 17.78 29.88 12.02
C GLN A 446 18.69 28.89 11.31
N ARG A 447 18.36 27.61 11.37
CA ARG A 447 19.13 26.54 10.74
C ARG A 447 18.72 26.29 9.28
N HIS A 448 17.42 26.35 8.98
CA HIS A 448 16.82 26.07 7.68
C HIS A 448 15.93 27.24 7.19
N PRO A 449 16.49 28.42 6.90
CA PRO A 449 15.77 29.62 6.51
C PRO A 449 14.96 29.44 5.20
N GLU A 450 15.37 28.47 4.37
CA GLU A 450 14.73 28.15 3.09
C GLU A 450 13.27 27.69 3.24
N PHE A 451 12.90 27.16 4.40
CA PHE A 451 11.53 26.71 4.71
C PHE A 451 10.71 27.75 5.49
N ALA A 452 11.26 28.95 5.77
CA ALA A 452 10.59 29.95 6.60
C ALA A 452 9.24 30.44 6.06
N SER A 453 9.04 30.40 4.73
CA SER A 453 7.79 30.82 4.08
C SER A 453 6.80 29.67 3.91
N ILE A 454 7.13 28.47 4.35
CA ILE A 454 6.33 27.26 4.14
C ILE A 454 5.70 26.82 5.47
N GLU A 455 4.38 26.66 5.52
CA GLU A 455 3.70 26.15 6.71
C GLU A 455 3.85 24.62 6.83
N ILE A 456 4.26 24.15 7.99
CA ILE A 456 4.51 22.73 8.28
C ILE A 456 3.31 22.16 9.05
N VAL A 457 2.57 21.26 8.41
CA VAL A 457 1.39 20.60 8.97
C VAL A 457 1.72 19.17 9.36
N VAL A 458 1.59 18.82 10.64
CA VAL A 458 1.71 17.42 11.07
C VAL A 458 0.33 16.78 11.06
N ALA A 459 0.09 15.91 10.09
CA ALA A 459 -1.11 15.11 9.92
C ALA A 459 -0.82 13.66 10.36
N ALA A 460 -0.44 13.50 11.62
CA ALA A 460 -0.16 12.21 12.26
C ALA A 460 -0.90 12.17 13.59
N GLY A 461 -1.57 11.05 13.90
CA GLY A 461 -2.32 10.87 15.15
C GLY A 461 -1.43 10.93 16.40
N ASP A 462 -2.02 11.17 17.55
CA ASP A 462 -1.30 11.25 18.83
C ASP A 462 -0.88 9.89 19.41
N GLY A 463 -0.93 8.81 18.61
CA GLY A 463 -0.50 7.46 19.01
C GLY A 463 -1.47 6.74 19.94
N LYS A 464 -2.75 7.14 19.99
CA LYS A 464 -3.80 6.44 20.73
C LYS A 464 -4.63 5.59 19.78
N THR A 465 -4.65 4.33 20.10
CA THR A 465 -5.44 3.17 19.61
C THR A 465 -6.55 3.34 18.55
N ASP A 466 -6.66 2.34 17.71
CA ASP A 466 -7.49 2.03 16.52
C ASP A 466 -8.92 2.63 16.38
N ASN A 467 -9.53 3.11 17.42
CA ASN A 467 -10.88 3.71 17.37
C ASN A 467 -10.89 5.24 17.22
N ASP A 468 -9.77 5.90 17.46
CA ASP A 468 -9.65 7.37 17.37
C ASP A 468 -9.21 7.84 15.98
N GLU A 469 -8.79 6.91 15.08
CA GLU A 469 -8.28 7.25 13.75
C GLU A 469 -9.29 7.98 12.86
N ILE A 470 -10.57 7.69 12.99
CA ILE A 470 -11.61 8.24 12.11
C ILE A 470 -11.90 9.72 12.44
N ILE A 471 -11.99 10.05 13.73
CA ILE A 471 -12.22 11.44 14.18
C ILE A 471 -10.96 12.27 13.95
N GLU A 472 -9.78 11.64 14.06
CA GLU A 472 -8.50 12.30 13.83
C GLU A 472 -8.19 12.49 12.34
N ASP A 473 -8.59 11.58 11.43
CA ASP A 473 -8.42 11.73 9.98
C ASP A 473 -9.24 12.90 9.44
N GLU A 474 -10.47 13.05 9.87
CA GLU A 474 -11.31 14.19 9.50
C GLU A 474 -10.76 15.52 10.04
N SER A 475 -10.27 15.53 11.28
CA SER A 475 -9.60 16.68 11.87
C SER A 475 -8.27 17.01 11.19
N SER A 476 -7.49 15.99 10.78
CA SER A 476 -6.22 16.14 10.07
C SER A 476 -6.42 16.70 8.66
N LEU A 477 -7.41 16.23 7.92
CA LEU A 477 -7.76 16.77 6.61
C LEU A 477 -8.22 18.22 6.69
N MET A 478 -9.05 18.57 7.68
CA MET A 478 -9.49 19.94 7.88
C MET A 478 -8.33 20.87 8.22
N ARG A 479 -7.38 20.43 9.04
CA ARG A 479 -6.15 21.19 9.34
C ARG A 479 -5.30 21.44 8.09
N VAL A 480 -5.15 20.41 7.23
CA VAL A 480 -4.41 20.54 5.96
C VAL A 480 -5.09 21.54 5.05
N ARG A 481 -6.41 21.43 4.84
CA ARG A 481 -7.18 22.36 3.98
C ARG A 481 -7.14 23.79 4.50
N LYS A 482 -7.25 23.97 5.82
CA LYS A 482 -7.14 25.28 6.46
C LYS A 482 -5.74 25.86 6.24
N ALA A 483 -4.68 25.10 6.49
CA ALA A 483 -3.31 25.54 6.29
C ALA A 483 -3.04 25.94 4.83
N ILE A 484 -3.52 25.16 3.84
CA ILE A 484 -3.40 25.49 2.42
C ILE A 484 -4.12 26.80 2.09
N ALA A 485 -5.33 27.03 2.64
CA ALA A 485 -6.10 28.25 2.41
C ALA A 485 -5.44 29.48 3.04
N GLU A 486 -4.85 29.34 4.23
CA GLU A 486 -4.17 30.42 4.97
C GLU A 486 -2.75 30.70 4.46
N HIS A 487 -2.08 29.68 3.86
CA HIS A 487 -0.71 29.76 3.37
C HIS A 487 -0.60 29.37 1.89
N PRO A 488 -1.16 30.15 0.95
CA PRO A 488 -1.15 29.82 -0.47
C PRO A 488 0.24 29.81 -1.10
N GLN A 489 1.25 30.37 -0.43
CA GLN A 489 2.65 30.33 -0.84
C GLN A 489 3.30 28.96 -0.68
N GLY A 490 2.83 28.12 0.26
CA GLY A 490 3.31 26.76 0.39
C GLY A 490 3.01 26.07 1.71
N THR A 491 2.79 24.76 1.65
CA THR A 491 2.64 23.89 2.82
C THR A 491 3.42 22.58 2.65
N ILE A 492 3.97 22.05 3.72
CA ILE A 492 4.49 20.68 3.80
C ILE A 492 3.62 19.91 4.78
N THR A 493 2.93 18.88 4.28
CA THR A 493 2.12 17.99 5.11
C THR A 493 2.92 16.75 5.47
N LEU A 494 3.28 16.58 6.74
CA LEU A 494 3.96 15.39 7.27
C LEU A 494 2.93 14.38 7.75
N SER A 495 2.92 13.18 7.18
CA SER A 495 1.95 12.12 7.49
C SER A 495 2.63 10.78 7.80
N VAL A 496 1.92 9.94 8.56
CA VAL A 496 2.35 8.59 8.93
C VAL A 496 1.22 7.62 8.63
N GLY A 497 1.04 7.29 7.34
CA GLY A 497 -0.05 6.42 6.89
C GLY A 497 -1.42 7.10 6.79
N GLN A 498 -1.71 8.11 7.61
CA GLN A 498 -2.92 8.93 7.47
C GLN A 498 -2.91 9.70 6.16
N LEU A 499 -4.07 9.97 5.58
CA LEU A 499 -4.23 10.70 4.32
C LEU A 499 -3.57 10.03 3.09
N THR A 500 -2.98 8.84 3.22
CA THR A 500 -2.42 8.09 2.08
C THR A 500 -3.50 7.52 1.18
N THR A 501 -4.69 7.27 1.71
CA THR A 501 -5.84 6.74 0.96
C THR A 501 -7.12 7.50 1.30
N GLY A 502 -8.15 7.43 0.47
CA GLY A 502 -9.48 7.96 0.74
C GLY A 502 -9.64 9.50 0.73
N VAL A 503 -8.57 10.28 0.58
CA VAL A 503 -8.58 11.74 0.71
C VAL A 503 -8.28 12.43 -0.61
N THR A 504 -8.85 13.60 -0.85
CA THR A 504 -8.61 14.44 -2.03
C THR A 504 -8.15 15.83 -1.60
N VAL A 505 -6.90 16.16 -1.95
CA VAL A 505 -6.31 17.50 -1.81
C VAL A 505 -5.72 17.87 -3.18
N PRO A 506 -6.46 18.62 -4.00
CA PRO A 506 -6.04 18.95 -5.37
C PRO A 506 -4.74 19.76 -5.43
N GLU A 507 -4.45 20.52 -4.40
CA GLU A 507 -3.32 21.44 -4.31
C GLU A 507 -1.97 20.70 -4.18
N TRP A 508 -1.92 19.47 -3.69
CA TRP A 508 -0.67 18.71 -3.59
C TRP A 508 -0.07 18.46 -4.98
N THR A 509 1.12 18.99 -5.21
CA THR A 509 1.88 18.86 -6.46
C THR A 509 3.01 17.86 -6.36
N ALA A 510 3.43 17.54 -5.16
CA ALA A 510 4.54 16.64 -4.91
C ALA A 510 4.29 15.70 -3.72
N VAL A 511 4.85 14.50 -3.82
CA VAL A 511 4.93 13.50 -2.75
C VAL A 511 6.39 13.17 -2.49
N LEU A 512 6.83 13.23 -1.22
CA LEU A 512 8.12 12.73 -0.78
C LEU A 512 7.94 11.45 0.02
N ILE A 513 8.60 10.38 -0.38
CA ILE A 513 8.55 9.09 0.29
C ILE A 513 9.80 8.95 1.18
N LEU A 514 9.59 9.11 2.49
CA LEU A 514 10.61 9.09 3.54
C LEU A 514 10.47 7.85 4.44
N SER A 515 9.97 6.77 3.88
CA SER A 515 9.78 5.49 4.59
C SER A 515 10.04 4.31 3.68
N ASN A 516 10.43 3.18 4.26
CA ASN A 516 10.65 1.93 3.52
C ASN A 516 9.29 1.27 3.21
N MET A 517 8.60 1.76 2.19
CA MET A 517 7.40 1.11 1.70
C MET A 517 7.77 -0.17 0.96
N LYS A 518 7.20 -1.30 1.37
CA LYS A 518 7.44 -2.62 0.75
C LYS A 518 6.38 -2.99 -0.28
N SER A 519 5.15 -2.47 -0.12
CA SER A 519 4.02 -2.79 -1.00
C SER A 519 3.96 -1.84 -2.19
N PRO A 520 4.08 -2.33 -3.45
CA PRO A 520 3.86 -1.53 -4.66
C PRO A 520 2.49 -0.86 -4.68
N ALA A 521 1.47 -1.54 -4.14
CA ALA A 521 0.11 -1.02 -4.02
C ALA A 521 0.05 0.25 -3.15
N GLN A 522 0.62 0.20 -1.95
CA GLN A 522 0.67 1.36 -1.05
C GLN A 522 1.54 2.48 -1.63
N TYR A 523 2.64 2.13 -2.29
CA TYR A 523 3.51 3.09 -2.97
C TYR A 523 2.73 3.89 -4.01
N MET A 524 2.00 3.20 -4.88
CA MET A 524 1.18 3.84 -5.92
C MET A 524 0.03 4.66 -5.36
N GLN A 525 -0.67 4.15 -4.35
CA GLN A 525 -1.71 4.93 -3.67
C GLN A 525 -1.17 6.26 -3.14
N THR A 526 0.04 6.23 -2.57
CA THR A 526 0.72 7.41 -2.07
C THR A 526 1.14 8.34 -3.22
N ALA A 527 1.75 7.82 -4.28
CA ALA A 527 2.15 8.58 -5.46
C ALA A 527 0.97 9.30 -6.12
N PHE A 528 -0.17 8.62 -6.25
CA PHE A 528 -1.40 9.20 -6.84
C PHE A 528 -2.05 10.31 -6.00
N ARG A 529 -1.56 10.60 -4.78
CA ARG A 529 -2.06 11.75 -4.01
C ARG A 529 -1.82 13.06 -4.74
N ALA A 530 -0.68 13.20 -5.40
CA ALA A 530 -0.37 14.40 -6.18
C ALA A 530 -1.06 14.43 -7.55
N GLN A 531 -1.59 13.33 -8.08
CA GLN A 531 -2.22 13.26 -9.41
C GLN A 531 -3.67 13.78 -9.44
N THR A 532 -4.12 14.52 -8.45
CA THR A 532 -5.46 15.10 -8.48
C THR A 532 -5.49 16.32 -9.41
N PRO A 533 -6.44 16.42 -10.34
CA PRO A 533 -6.61 17.63 -11.15
C PRO A 533 -6.80 18.87 -10.29
N HIS A 534 -6.16 19.97 -10.69
CA HIS A 534 -6.29 21.26 -10.02
C HIS A 534 -6.24 22.40 -11.02
N LEU A 535 -7.22 23.28 -10.93
CA LEU A 535 -7.26 24.55 -11.65
C LEU A 535 -7.42 25.66 -10.61
N TYR A 536 -6.51 26.62 -10.60
CA TYR A 536 -6.56 27.74 -9.68
C TYR A 536 -6.28 29.08 -10.39
N ILE A 537 -6.56 30.17 -9.71
CA ILE A 537 -6.32 31.53 -10.19
C ILE A 537 -5.20 32.14 -9.36
N ASP A 538 -4.23 32.78 -10.05
CA ASP A 538 -3.20 33.55 -9.40
C ASP A 538 -3.69 34.96 -8.98
N ALA A 539 -2.83 35.72 -8.31
CA ALA A 539 -3.13 37.09 -7.88
C ALA A 539 -3.37 38.05 -9.05
N ASP A 540 -2.87 37.75 -10.24
CA ASP A 540 -3.03 38.53 -11.46
C ASP A 540 -4.32 38.16 -12.25
N GLY A 541 -5.11 37.18 -11.73
CA GLY A 541 -6.37 36.71 -12.32
C GLY A 541 -6.16 35.72 -13.48
N ARG A 542 -4.97 35.13 -13.62
CA ARG A 542 -4.67 34.12 -14.63
C ARG A 542 -4.99 32.73 -14.11
N TYR A 543 -5.57 31.90 -14.98
CA TYR A 543 -5.87 30.51 -14.67
C TYR A 543 -4.64 29.64 -14.88
N HIS A 544 -4.35 28.79 -13.91
CA HIS A 544 -3.27 27.82 -13.93
C HIS A 544 -3.84 26.42 -13.78
N ARG A 545 -3.55 25.56 -14.76
CA ARG A 545 -3.88 24.14 -14.71
C ARG A 545 -2.68 23.32 -14.26
N LYS A 546 -2.90 22.42 -13.29
CA LYS A 546 -1.88 21.46 -12.90
C LYS A 546 -1.64 20.45 -14.04
N GLU A 547 -0.45 20.46 -14.60
CA GLU A 547 -0.02 19.61 -15.72
C GLU A 547 0.79 18.42 -15.26
N ASN A 548 1.67 18.62 -14.27
CA ASN A 548 2.54 17.59 -13.75
C ASN A 548 2.42 17.48 -12.23
N ALA A 549 2.65 16.26 -11.76
CA ALA A 549 2.83 15.92 -10.36
C ALA A 549 4.11 15.11 -10.18
N TYR A 550 4.73 15.21 -9.02
CA TYR A 550 6.06 14.69 -8.78
C TYR A 550 6.09 13.75 -7.58
N VAL A 551 6.85 12.67 -7.72
CA VAL A 551 7.19 11.75 -6.64
C VAL A 551 8.70 11.80 -6.44
N PHE A 552 9.15 12.03 -5.22
CA PHE A 552 10.56 12.07 -4.84
C PHE A 552 10.83 10.95 -3.85
N ASP A 553 11.80 10.09 -4.17
CA ASP A 553 12.23 8.99 -3.33
C ASP A 553 13.77 9.02 -3.17
N PHE A 554 14.26 8.48 -2.06
CA PHE A 554 15.66 8.58 -1.66
C PHE A 554 16.34 7.21 -1.54
N ASP A 555 15.73 6.18 -2.10
CA ASP A 555 16.31 4.84 -2.22
C ASP A 555 16.09 4.26 -3.63
N PRO A 556 17.03 4.53 -4.57
CA PRO A 556 16.88 4.08 -5.96
C PRO A 556 16.73 2.57 -6.11
N ALA A 557 17.39 1.75 -5.28
CA ALA A 557 17.32 0.31 -5.38
C ALA A 557 15.90 -0.20 -5.11
N ARG A 558 15.28 0.29 -4.05
CA ARG A 558 13.90 -0.05 -3.71
C ARG A 558 12.91 0.57 -4.70
N THR A 559 13.04 1.87 -4.99
CA THR A 559 12.14 2.60 -5.88
C THR A 559 12.06 1.94 -7.25
N LEU A 560 13.21 1.59 -7.84
CA LEU A 560 13.25 0.99 -9.17
C LEU A 560 12.81 -0.48 -9.15
N SER A 561 13.04 -1.22 -8.05
CA SER A 561 12.48 -2.57 -7.89
C SER A 561 10.96 -2.54 -7.79
N ILE A 562 10.39 -1.60 -7.02
CA ILE A 562 8.94 -1.39 -6.96
C ILE A 562 8.40 -0.98 -8.35
N TYR A 563 9.11 -0.13 -9.07
CA TYR A 563 8.72 0.31 -10.41
C TYR A 563 8.72 -0.85 -11.41
N GLU A 564 9.75 -1.71 -11.39
CA GLU A 564 9.83 -2.93 -12.18
C GLU A 564 8.66 -3.87 -11.85
N GLU A 565 8.37 -4.08 -10.57
CA GLU A 565 7.25 -4.91 -10.13
C GLU A 565 5.90 -4.33 -10.58
N MET A 566 5.73 -3.01 -10.52
CA MET A 566 4.54 -2.34 -11.05
C MET A 566 4.36 -2.60 -12.55
N ALA A 567 5.40 -2.37 -13.35
CA ALA A 567 5.33 -2.55 -14.79
C ALA A 567 4.99 -4.01 -15.15
N ASN A 568 5.61 -4.96 -14.47
CA ASN A 568 5.45 -6.39 -14.73
C ASN A 568 4.19 -6.99 -14.07
N GLY A 569 3.64 -6.37 -13.03
CA GLY A 569 2.37 -6.76 -12.39
C GLY A 569 1.12 -6.40 -13.20
N LEU A 570 1.28 -5.66 -14.31
CA LEU A 570 0.17 -5.29 -15.19
C LEU A 570 -0.36 -6.46 -16.02
N THR A 571 0.42 -7.54 -16.20
CA THR A 571 -0.01 -8.77 -16.88
C THR A 571 0.21 -10.00 -16.03
N ALA A 572 -0.65 -11.01 -16.16
CA ALA A 572 -0.50 -12.26 -15.42
C ALA A 572 0.76 -13.04 -15.84
N GLU A 573 1.21 -12.85 -17.08
CA GLU A 573 2.36 -13.56 -17.67
C GLU A 573 3.69 -13.13 -17.04
N THR A 574 3.84 -11.86 -16.68
CA THR A 574 5.07 -11.30 -16.10
C THR A 574 4.98 -11.04 -14.59
N ALA A 575 3.80 -11.27 -14.00
CA ALA A 575 3.61 -11.13 -12.56
C ALA A 575 4.49 -12.10 -11.77
N SER A 576 4.91 -11.72 -10.57
CA SER A 576 5.74 -12.52 -9.65
C SER A 576 7.09 -12.98 -10.26
N GLY A 577 7.65 -12.19 -11.17
CA GLY A 577 8.95 -12.49 -11.78
C GLY A 577 8.90 -13.41 -13.00
N GLY A 578 7.70 -13.78 -13.47
CA GLY A 578 7.51 -14.57 -14.69
C GLY A 578 7.85 -13.81 -15.97
N GLY A 579 7.74 -14.50 -17.13
CA GLY A 579 8.00 -13.94 -18.45
C GLY A 579 9.48 -13.82 -18.81
N ASP A 580 9.76 -13.59 -20.08
CA ASP A 580 11.11 -13.35 -20.56
C ASP A 580 11.56 -11.89 -20.32
N ILE A 581 12.88 -11.68 -20.40
CA ILE A 581 13.49 -10.36 -20.11
C ILE A 581 13.04 -9.29 -21.11
N ASP A 582 12.80 -9.63 -22.37
CA ASP A 582 12.43 -8.66 -23.39
C ASP A 582 10.99 -8.21 -23.22
N THR A 583 10.08 -9.11 -22.85
CA THR A 583 8.69 -8.80 -22.48
C THR A 583 8.67 -7.91 -21.25
N ARG A 584 9.45 -8.21 -20.22
CA ARG A 584 9.58 -7.39 -19.02
C ARG A 584 10.11 -5.99 -19.33
N LYS A 585 11.13 -5.87 -20.18
CA LYS A 585 11.65 -4.59 -20.66
C LYS A 585 10.63 -3.80 -21.44
N ALA A 586 9.80 -4.47 -22.27
CA ALA A 586 8.74 -3.81 -23.02
C ALA A 586 7.70 -3.17 -22.10
N HIS A 587 7.25 -3.87 -21.05
CA HIS A 587 6.33 -3.31 -20.06
C HIS A 587 6.93 -2.12 -19.30
N ILE A 588 8.23 -2.19 -18.94
CA ILE A 588 8.91 -1.06 -18.31
C ILE A 588 8.98 0.15 -19.25
N ARG A 589 9.29 -0.05 -20.55
CA ARG A 589 9.29 1.04 -21.54
C ARG A 589 7.91 1.67 -21.68
N GLU A 590 6.87 0.86 -21.75
CA GLU A 590 5.50 1.35 -21.82
C GLU A 590 5.16 2.22 -20.61
N LEU A 591 5.46 1.77 -19.41
CA LEU A 591 5.22 2.54 -18.19
C LEU A 591 6.07 3.81 -18.15
N LEU A 592 7.34 3.78 -18.58
CA LEU A 592 8.23 4.96 -18.62
C LEU A 592 7.73 6.08 -19.55
N ASN A 593 7.03 5.75 -20.63
CA ASN A 593 6.43 6.75 -21.50
C ASN A 593 5.41 7.61 -20.76
N PHE A 594 4.70 7.02 -19.81
CA PHE A 594 3.62 7.69 -19.06
C PHE A 594 4.04 8.16 -17.68
N PHE A 595 4.95 7.42 -17.05
CA PHE A 595 5.47 7.70 -15.72
C PHE A 595 7.00 7.70 -15.76
N PRO A 596 7.63 8.75 -16.32
CA PRO A 596 9.07 8.81 -16.44
C PRO A 596 9.75 8.81 -15.09
N VAL A 597 10.87 8.10 -15.01
CA VAL A 597 11.76 8.05 -13.84
C VAL A 597 13.05 8.79 -14.16
N ILE A 598 13.37 9.76 -13.33
CA ILE A 598 14.61 10.53 -13.39
C ILE A 598 15.50 10.07 -12.23
N GLY A 599 16.68 9.60 -12.53
CA GLY A 599 17.66 9.11 -11.55
C GLY A 599 19.01 9.77 -11.68
N GLU A 600 19.88 9.54 -10.70
CA GLU A 600 21.26 10.03 -10.73
C GLU A 600 22.15 9.08 -11.56
N ASP A 601 22.89 9.64 -12.51
CA ASP A 601 23.96 8.94 -13.22
C ASP A 601 25.20 8.71 -12.33
N GLU A 602 26.30 8.22 -12.91
CA GLU A 602 27.56 7.98 -12.19
C GLU A 602 28.28 9.28 -11.79
N GLN A 603 27.97 10.39 -12.47
CA GLN A 603 28.51 11.72 -12.21
C GLN A 603 27.65 12.54 -11.23
N GLY A 604 26.50 11.99 -10.81
CA GLY A 604 25.54 12.67 -9.94
C GLY A 604 24.67 13.69 -10.67
N GLU A 605 24.58 13.63 -12.01
CA GLU A 605 23.64 14.40 -12.80
C GLU A 605 22.31 13.64 -12.90
N MET A 606 21.20 14.40 -12.96
CA MET A 606 19.85 13.83 -13.07
C MET A 606 19.50 13.60 -14.54
N GLU A 607 19.23 12.35 -14.91
CA GLU A 607 18.82 11.96 -16.26
C GLU A 607 17.56 11.10 -16.27
N ALA A 608 16.83 11.11 -17.38
CA ALA A 608 15.69 10.20 -17.57
C ALA A 608 16.20 8.78 -17.80
N LEU A 609 15.72 7.84 -16.98
CA LEU A 609 16.13 6.44 -17.04
C LEU A 609 15.38 5.71 -18.15
N ASP A 610 16.07 4.84 -18.87
CA ASP A 610 15.47 3.88 -19.79
C ASP A 610 15.13 2.55 -19.08
N ALA A 611 14.46 1.64 -19.78
CA ALA A 611 14.04 0.35 -19.21
C ALA A 611 15.23 -0.52 -18.78
N GLU A 612 16.35 -0.39 -19.47
CA GLU A 612 17.56 -1.13 -19.12
C GLU A 612 18.18 -0.58 -17.83
N GLN A 613 18.27 0.74 -17.70
CA GLN A 613 18.73 1.41 -16.48
C GLN A 613 17.84 1.11 -15.27
N VAL A 614 16.52 1.09 -15.44
CA VAL A 614 15.57 0.72 -14.37
C VAL A 614 15.86 -0.68 -13.83
N MET A 615 16.15 -1.64 -14.69
CA MET A 615 16.51 -3.00 -14.28
C MET A 615 17.96 -3.11 -13.77
N LEU A 616 18.90 -2.36 -14.34
CA LEU A 616 20.33 -2.47 -14.04
C LEU A 616 20.74 -1.74 -12.76
N ILE A 617 20.15 -0.58 -12.46
CA ILE A 617 20.55 0.23 -11.29
C ILE A 617 20.38 -0.54 -9.98
N PRO A 618 19.26 -1.21 -9.68
CA PRO A 618 19.14 -2.04 -8.48
C PRO A 618 20.20 -3.15 -8.42
N ARG A 619 20.49 -3.77 -9.56
CA ARG A 619 21.52 -4.82 -9.67
C ARG A 619 22.92 -4.26 -9.43
N ARG A 620 23.24 -3.11 -10.01
CA ARG A 620 24.53 -2.41 -9.78
C ARG A 620 24.71 -2.00 -8.33
N ILE A 621 23.67 -1.53 -7.66
CA ILE A 621 23.76 -1.20 -6.24
C ILE A 621 24.06 -2.44 -5.42
N ARG A 622 23.41 -3.57 -5.71
CA ARG A 622 23.69 -4.85 -5.06
C ARG A 622 25.11 -5.34 -5.36
N SER A 623 25.55 -5.30 -6.62
CA SER A 623 26.90 -5.75 -7.00
C SER A 623 27.99 -4.86 -6.41
N LYS A 624 27.81 -3.55 -6.34
CA LYS A 624 28.75 -2.65 -5.64
C LYS A 624 28.83 -2.96 -4.15
N GLU A 625 27.74 -3.28 -3.50
CA GLU A 625 27.75 -3.69 -2.10
C GLU A 625 28.48 -5.04 -1.91
N VAL A 626 28.26 -6.00 -2.81
CA VAL A 626 28.98 -7.28 -2.80
C VAL A 626 30.49 -7.04 -2.93
N VAL A 627 30.94 -6.25 -3.88
CA VAL A 627 32.36 -5.92 -4.05
C VAL A 627 32.91 -5.20 -2.81
N ARG A 628 32.18 -4.22 -2.28
CA ARG A 628 32.57 -3.45 -1.12
C ARG A 628 32.72 -4.28 0.15
N SER A 629 31.85 -5.29 0.31
CA SER A 629 31.94 -6.25 1.43
C SER A 629 32.99 -7.33 1.21
N GLY A 630 33.78 -7.29 0.12
CA GLY A 630 34.71 -8.34 -0.24
C GLY A 630 34.02 -9.67 -0.59
N PHE A 631 32.88 -9.61 -1.28
CA PHE A 631 32.02 -10.73 -1.66
C PHE A 631 31.35 -11.45 -0.46
N MET A 632 31.32 -10.84 0.71
CA MET A 632 30.68 -11.43 1.88
C MET A 632 29.24 -10.95 2.12
N SER A 633 28.64 -10.22 1.19
CA SER A 633 27.25 -9.77 1.26
C SER A 633 26.26 -10.90 1.04
N ASN A 634 25.14 -10.88 1.77
CA ASN A 634 24.03 -11.81 1.58
C ASN A 634 23.39 -11.73 0.19
N PHE A 635 23.55 -10.65 -0.54
CA PHE A 635 23.06 -10.52 -1.91
C PHE A 635 23.68 -11.51 -2.89
N LEU A 636 24.83 -12.10 -2.54
CA LEU A 636 25.50 -13.10 -3.37
C LEU A 636 24.83 -14.47 -3.29
N PHE A 637 24.00 -14.71 -2.28
CA PHE A 637 23.39 -16.02 -2.02
C PHE A 637 21.92 -16.02 -2.36
N ALA A 638 21.50 -17.06 -3.07
CA ALA A 638 20.10 -17.33 -3.39
C ALA A 638 19.67 -18.66 -2.78
N ASN A 639 18.37 -18.84 -2.63
CA ASN A 639 17.76 -20.14 -2.31
C ASN A 639 18.38 -20.85 -1.08
N ILE A 640 18.72 -20.11 -0.03
CA ILE A 640 19.28 -20.71 1.20
C ILE A 640 18.36 -21.80 1.76
N SER A 641 17.04 -21.68 1.58
CA SER A 641 16.06 -22.69 1.96
C SER A 641 16.25 -24.05 1.26
N ASN A 642 16.99 -24.11 0.14
CA ASN A 642 17.32 -25.36 -0.52
C ASN A 642 18.10 -26.30 0.41
N ILE A 643 18.73 -25.78 1.47
CA ILE A 643 19.43 -26.60 2.48
C ILE A 643 18.53 -27.67 3.10
N TYR A 644 17.22 -27.37 3.26
CA TYR A 644 16.26 -28.31 3.86
C TYR A 644 15.90 -29.49 2.96
N GLY A 645 16.23 -29.40 1.66
CA GLY A 645 16.12 -30.50 0.71
C GLY A 645 17.47 -31.17 0.38
N CYS A 646 18.56 -30.79 1.08
CA CYS A 646 19.89 -31.29 0.82
C CYS A 646 20.18 -32.60 1.56
N PRO A 647 20.77 -33.60 0.90
CA PRO A 647 21.30 -34.79 1.58
C PRO A 647 22.54 -34.47 2.42
N ALA A 648 22.87 -35.35 3.37
CA ALA A 648 23.96 -35.17 4.32
C ALA A 648 25.32 -34.89 3.64
N GLY A 649 25.57 -35.47 2.46
CA GLY A 649 26.78 -35.23 1.68
C GLY A 649 26.97 -33.77 1.26
N VAL A 650 25.87 -33.06 0.90
CA VAL A 650 25.91 -31.61 0.55
C VAL A 650 26.17 -30.77 1.78
N ILE A 651 25.52 -31.10 2.90
CA ILE A 651 25.73 -30.41 4.19
C ILE A 651 27.20 -30.55 4.63
N SER A 652 27.79 -31.75 4.45
CA SER A 652 29.21 -32.00 4.73
C SER A 652 30.11 -31.11 3.85
N ILE A 653 29.77 -30.90 2.57
CA ILE A 653 30.54 -30.00 1.68
C ILE A 653 30.49 -28.57 2.18
N ILE A 654 29.29 -28.05 2.55
CA ILE A 654 29.15 -26.67 3.06
C ILE A 654 29.93 -26.49 4.37
N ASN A 655 29.91 -27.48 5.26
CA ASN A 655 30.66 -27.48 6.52
C ASN A 655 32.20 -27.47 6.35
N LYS A 656 32.74 -27.79 5.16
CA LYS A 656 34.17 -27.66 4.85
C LYS A 656 34.63 -26.20 4.71
N PHE A 657 33.71 -25.26 4.43
CA PHE A 657 34.05 -23.85 4.34
C PHE A 657 34.34 -23.27 5.73
N ASP A 658 35.37 -22.47 5.85
CA ASP A 658 35.73 -21.74 7.07
C ASP A 658 34.69 -20.65 7.38
N ALA A 659 33.82 -20.84 8.35
CA ALA A 659 32.82 -19.88 8.72
C ALA A 659 33.45 -18.54 9.19
N ILE A 660 32.87 -17.39 8.81
CA ILE A 660 33.42 -16.05 9.13
C ILE A 660 33.10 -15.53 10.51
N LYS A 661 32.05 -16.06 11.16
CA LYS A 661 31.66 -15.73 12.55
C LYS A 661 31.72 -16.97 13.42
N GLU A 662 32.22 -16.84 14.65
CA GLU A 662 32.00 -17.82 15.69
C GLU A 662 30.52 -17.73 16.12
N SER A 663 29.66 -18.53 15.49
CA SER A 663 28.32 -18.76 15.97
C SER A 663 28.35 -19.73 17.15
N LYS A 664 27.32 -19.76 18.00
CA LYS A 664 27.19 -20.76 19.09
C LYS A 664 27.25 -22.21 18.57
N LYS A 665 26.99 -22.39 17.26
CA LYS A 665 27.13 -23.64 16.50
C LYS A 665 28.06 -23.39 15.31
N ASN A 666 29.23 -24.03 15.29
CA ASN A 666 30.25 -23.87 14.23
C ASN A 666 30.05 -24.82 13.05
N SER A 667 29.00 -25.63 13.01
CA SER A 667 28.69 -26.54 11.92
C SER A 667 27.18 -26.69 11.75
N ILE A 668 26.76 -26.92 10.51
CA ILE A 668 25.37 -27.28 10.20
C ILE A 668 25.16 -28.70 10.68
N ASN A 669 24.18 -28.91 11.55
CA ASN A 669 23.80 -30.26 12.00
C ASN A 669 22.82 -30.88 11.00
N THR A 670 23.16 -32.08 10.48
CA THR A 670 22.31 -32.80 9.55
C THR A 670 20.97 -33.17 10.14
N ASP A 671 20.93 -33.54 11.42
CA ASP A 671 19.68 -33.91 12.11
C ASP A 671 18.75 -32.69 12.27
N ASP A 672 19.33 -31.50 12.48
CA ASP A 672 18.54 -30.26 12.56
C ASP A 672 17.92 -29.90 11.21
N VAL A 673 18.68 -30.11 10.11
CA VAL A 673 18.19 -29.87 8.74
C VAL A 673 17.10 -30.86 8.38
N ASP A 674 17.32 -32.15 8.65
CA ASP A 674 16.37 -33.22 8.34
C ASP A 674 15.06 -33.04 9.11
N GLN A 675 15.14 -32.69 10.40
CA GLN A 675 13.98 -32.36 11.20
C GLN A 675 13.20 -31.18 10.63
N LEU A 676 13.90 -30.06 10.28
CA LEU A 676 13.28 -28.87 9.72
C LEU A 676 12.63 -29.14 8.35
N SER A 677 13.19 -30.05 7.53
CA SER A 677 12.59 -30.43 6.24
C SER A 677 11.16 -30.98 6.36
N HIS A 678 10.82 -31.56 7.53
CA HIS A 678 9.49 -32.09 7.85
C HIS A 678 8.61 -31.11 8.64
N GLU A 679 9.20 -30.06 9.20
CA GLU A 679 8.54 -29.05 10.02
C GLU A 679 8.20 -27.76 9.27
N LEU A 680 8.54 -27.68 7.97
CA LEU A 680 8.24 -26.54 7.10
C LEU A 680 7.23 -26.91 6.01
N ASP A 681 6.34 -25.98 5.67
CA ASP A 681 5.45 -26.12 4.51
C ASP A 681 6.19 -25.84 3.17
N ALA A 682 5.48 -25.96 2.04
CA ALA A 682 6.03 -25.72 0.71
C ALA A 682 6.56 -24.27 0.52
N ASP A 683 6.02 -23.32 1.28
CA ASP A 683 6.41 -21.91 1.28
C ASP A 683 7.52 -21.62 2.32
N GLY A 684 7.92 -22.65 3.06
CA GLY A 684 8.97 -22.55 4.08
C GLY A 684 8.51 -21.96 5.41
N ASN A 685 7.21 -21.90 5.70
CA ASN A 685 6.70 -21.46 6.98
C ASN A 685 6.69 -22.60 8.00
N ALA A 686 6.84 -22.26 9.28
CA ALA A 686 6.80 -23.25 10.35
C ALA A 686 5.41 -23.92 10.43
N GLN A 687 5.40 -25.24 10.28
CA GLN A 687 4.19 -26.08 10.33
C GLN A 687 4.40 -27.23 11.32
N PRO A 688 4.20 -26.98 12.64
CA PRO A 688 4.32 -28.04 13.64
C PRO A 688 3.25 -29.11 13.40
N SER A 689 3.64 -30.38 13.52
CA SER A 689 2.69 -31.49 13.46
C SER A 689 1.78 -31.54 14.69
N ALA A 690 0.59 -32.11 14.54
CA ALA A 690 -0.36 -32.26 15.64
C ALA A 690 0.26 -33.01 16.84
N ASN A 691 1.15 -33.98 16.60
CA ASN A 691 1.84 -34.70 17.66
C ASN A 691 2.80 -33.79 18.44
N GLN A 692 3.57 -32.95 17.76
CA GLN A 692 4.47 -32.00 18.40
C GLN A 692 3.71 -30.99 19.26
N VAL A 693 2.58 -30.48 18.74
CA VAL A 693 1.72 -29.59 19.51
C VAL A 693 1.16 -30.29 20.76
N ALA A 694 0.69 -31.55 20.61
CA ALA A 694 0.18 -32.34 21.72
C ALA A 694 1.26 -32.66 22.78
N GLU A 695 2.47 -33.02 22.35
CA GLU A 695 3.62 -33.24 23.25
C GLU A 695 4.02 -31.94 23.97
N ARG A 696 4.07 -30.84 23.26
CA ARG A 696 4.34 -29.51 23.85
C ARG A 696 3.25 -29.13 24.84
N GLN A 697 2.00 -29.34 24.50
CA GLN A 697 0.85 -29.08 25.37
C GLN A 697 0.94 -29.92 26.65
N ALA A 698 1.26 -31.21 26.50
CA ALA A 698 1.45 -32.11 27.66
C ALA A 698 2.64 -31.69 28.53
N ARG A 699 3.72 -31.22 27.91
CA ARG A 699 4.91 -30.74 28.68
C ARG A 699 4.63 -29.43 29.42
N LEU A 700 3.99 -28.45 28.76
CA LEU A 700 3.72 -27.16 29.37
C LEU A 700 2.60 -27.21 30.40
N PHE A 701 1.61 -28.04 30.20
CA PHE A 701 0.39 -28.02 30.97
C PHE A 701 0.09 -29.35 31.70
N GLY A 702 0.58 -30.51 31.19
CA GLY A 702 0.46 -31.84 31.79
C GLY A 702 -0.90 -32.17 32.40
N ASP A 703 -0.94 -33.07 33.33
CA ASP A 703 -2.17 -33.44 34.06
C ASP A 703 -2.73 -32.27 34.88
N LYS A 704 -1.96 -31.24 35.14
CA LYS A 704 -2.36 -30.03 35.89
C LYS A 704 -3.33 -29.12 35.12
N ILE A 705 -3.46 -29.28 33.81
CA ILE A 705 -4.50 -28.56 33.05
C ILE A 705 -5.91 -28.84 33.57
N TYR A 706 -6.14 -30.03 34.12
CA TYR A 706 -7.44 -30.41 34.64
C TYR A 706 -7.62 -30.13 36.16
N GLY A 707 -6.55 -29.80 36.86
CA GLY A 707 -6.55 -29.39 38.26
C GLY A 707 -6.55 -27.86 38.43
N GLU A 708 -5.39 -27.32 38.82
CA GLU A 708 -5.22 -25.90 39.13
C GLU A 708 -5.62 -24.93 37.96
N PRO A 709 -5.29 -25.20 36.66
CA PRO A 709 -5.73 -24.33 35.60
C PRO A 709 -7.23 -24.34 35.33
N LYS A 710 -7.92 -25.46 35.56
CA LYS A 710 -9.38 -25.51 35.43
C LYS A 710 -10.06 -24.68 36.51
N GLU A 711 -9.60 -24.83 37.77
CA GLU A 711 -10.11 -24.02 38.88
C GLU A 711 -9.84 -22.53 38.63
N ALA A 712 -8.64 -22.20 38.06
CA ALA A 712 -8.32 -20.83 37.66
C ALA A 712 -9.22 -20.29 36.56
N VAL A 713 -9.56 -21.13 35.56
CA VAL A 713 -10.48 -20.74 34.47
C VAL A 713 -11.91 -20.58 34.97
N ASP A 714 -12.39 -21.47 35.78
CA ASP A 714 -13.72 -21.36 36.41
C ASP A 714 -13.82 -20.05 37.21
N LYS A 715 -12.78 -19.74 37.99
CA LYS A 715 -12.67 -18.46 38.72
C LYS A 715 -12.58 -17.24 37.80
N ILE A 716 -11.82 -17.34 36.69
CA ILE A 716 -11.76 -16.29 35.66
C ILE A 716 -13.13 -15.99 35.09
N ILE A 717 -13.89 -17.04 34.79
CA ILE A 717 -15.23 -16.87 34.25
C ILE A 717 -16.12 -16.18 35.28
N GLU A 718 -16.11 -16.65 36.54
CA GLU A 718 -16.86 -16.01 37.64
C GLU A 718 -16.49 -14.54 37.82
N GLU A 719 -15.19 -14.20 37.93
CA GLU A 719 -14.73 -12.82 38.04
C GLU A 719 -15.06 -11.96 36.82
N SER A 720 -15.06 -12.56 35.64
CA SER A 720 -15.43 -11.86 34.39
C SER A 720 -16.93 -11.57 34.36
N PHE A 721 -17.77 -12.46 34.88
CA PHE A 721 -19.21 -12.25 35.02
C PHE A 721 -19.55 -11.27 36.15
N GLU A 722 -18.83 -11.23 37.25
CA GLU A 722 -18.98 -10.17 38.26
C GLU A 722 -18.73 -8.79 37.66
N ARG A 723 -17.69 -8.65 36.83
CA ARG A 723 -17.39 -7.39 36.11
C ARG A 723 -18.45 -7.08 35.07
N TYR A 724 -18.93 -8.09 34.34
CA TYR A 724 -19.97 -7.98 33.35
C TYR A 724 -21.28 -7.45 33.94
N SER A 725 -21.71 -7.96 35.08
CA SER A 725 -22.93 -7.51 35.79
C SER A 725 -22.88 -6.03 36.20
N GLN A 726 -21.69 -5.46 36.35
CA GLN A 726 -21.44 -4.06 36.70
C GLN A 726 -21.03 -3.21 35.49
N ALA A 727 -20.86 -3.82 34.32
CA ALA A 727 -20.33 -3.15 33.14
C ALA A 727 -21.34 -2.17 32.56
N LYS A 728 -20.96 -0.89 32.50
CA LYS A 728 -21.60 0.09 31.63
C LYS A 728 -20.83 0.15 30.32
N GLU A 729 -21.53 0.54 29.26
CA GLU A 729 -20.91 0.76 27.97
C GLU A 729 -19.66 1.66 28.14
N LYS A 730 -18.49 1.15 27.81
CA LYS A 730 -17.23 1.83 28.01
C LYS A 730 -16.46 1.85 26.69
N LYS A 731 -16.11 3.01 26.20
CA LYS A 731 -15.34 3.19 24.95
C LYS A 731 -15.96 2.54 23.70
N GLY A 732 -17.31 2.52 23.59
CA GLY A 732 -18.00 1.93 22.44
C GLY A 732 -18.01 0.39 22.38
N LYS A 733 -17.58 -0.31 23.46
CA LYS A 733 -17.70 -1.77 23.60
C LYS A 733 -18.91 -2.13 24.45
N SER A 734 -19.68 -3.12 23.99
CA SER A 734 -20.81 -3.64 24.79
C SER A 734 -20.30 -4.42 26.03
N ALA A 735 -21.22 -4.72 26.96
CA ALA A 735 -20.89 -5.54 28.13
C ALA A 735 -20.42 -6.94 27.69
N GLU A 736 -21.04 -7.52 26.66
CA GLU A 736 -20.72 -8.85 26.12
C GLU A 736 -19.34 -8.87 25.43
N GLU A 737 -18.96 -7.82 24.70
CA GLU A 737 -17.59 -7.69 24.17
C GLU A 737 -16.56 -7.55 25.27
N GLN A 738 -16.86 -6.81 26.32
CA GLN A 738 -15.99 -6.69 27.49
C GLN A 738 -15.84 -8.03 28.20
N LEU A 739 -16.88 -8.87 28.20
CA LEU A 739 -16.83 -10.24 28.74
C LEU A 739 -15.88 -11.12 27.94
N ILE A 740 -16.01 -11.13 26.61
CA ILE A 740 -15.12 -11.89 25.72
C ILE A 740 -13.67 -11.41 25.87
N ASP A 741 -13.45 -10.11 25.91
CA ASP A 741 -12.13 -9.53 26.12
C ASP A 741 -11.56 -9.96 27.50
N SER A 742 -12.34 -9.85 28.57
CA SER A 742 -11.92 -10.22 29.92
C SER A 742 -11.56 -11.69 30.03
N VAL A 743 -12.40 -12.57 29.49
CA VAL A 743 -12.13 -14.03 29.49
C VAL A 743 -10.88 -14.33 28.66
N SER A 744 -10.73 -13.73 27.49
CA SER A 744 -9.59 -13.97 26.59
C SER A 744 -8.28 -13.48 27.18
N GLU A 745 -8.24 -12.26 27.74
CA GLU A 745 -7.04 -11.68 28.34
C GLU A 745 -6.59 -12.47 29.58
N GLN A 746 -7.53 -12.89 30.43
CA GLN A 746 -7.22 -13.63 31.61
C GLN A 746 -6.77 -15.06 31.30
N LEU A 747 -7.43 -15.75 30.33
CA LEU A 747 -6.99 -17.06 29.85
C LEU A 747 -5.57 -16.99 29.29
N ASN A 748 -5.28 -16.03 28.43
CA ASN A 748 -3.94 -15.82 27.88
C ASN A 748 -2.92 -15.57 29.02
N SER A 749 -3.24 -14.72 29.97
CA SER A 749 -2.36 -14.41 31.08
C SER A 749 -2.04 -15.62 31.94
N VAL A 750 -3.05 -16.41 32.32
CA VAL A 750 -2.88 -17.63 33.17
C VAL A 750 -2.08 -18.67 32.40
N LEU A 751 -2.42 -18.94 31.14
CA LEU A 751 -1.73 -19.95 30.33
C LEU A 751 -0.27 -19.56 30.06
N LEU A 752 0.03 -18.30 29.77
CA LEU A 752 1.40 -17.84 29.54
C LEU A 752 2.21 -17.86 30.87
N THR A 753 1.58 -17.52 32.00
CA THR A 753 2.26 -17.59 33.31
C THR A 753 2.60 -19.03 33.66
N HIS A 754 1.65 -19.92 33.48
CA HIS A 754 1.85 -21.34 33.74
C HIS A 754 2.88 -21.97 32.78
N ALA A 755 2.83 -21.61 31.48
CA ALA A 755 3.82 -22.08 30.53
C ALA A 755 5.25 -21.62 30.87
N LYS A 756 5.41 -20.37 31.36
CA LYS A 756 6.72 -19.87 31.84
C LYS A 756 7.32 -20.64 33.00
N GLU A 757 6.50 -21.16 33.88
CA GLU A 757 6.97 -21.97 35.02
C GLU A 757 7.54 -23.33 34.57
N HIS A 758 7.20 -23.77 33.34
CA HIS A 758 7.58 -25.05 32.79
C HIS A 758 8.55 -24.92 31.61
N GLU A 759 9.06 -23.69 31.34
CA GLU A 759 10.13 -23.45 30.37
C GLU A 759 11.45 -24.07 30.89
N GLU A 760 12.12 -24.85 30.02
CA GLU A 760 13.41 -25.48 30.38
C GLU A 760 14.58 -24.49 30.34
N SER A 761 14.44 -23.40 29.54
CA SER A 761 15.46 -22.35 29.40
C SER A 761 14.85 -21.00 29.13
N LYS A 762 15.61 -19.92 29.38
CA LYS A 762 15.23 -18.57 28.96
C LYS A 762 15.10 -18.38 27.43
N GLU A 763 15.74 -19.26 26.68
CA GLU A 763 15.73 -19.25 25.20
C GLU A 763 14.41 -19.80 24.65
N GLU A 764 13.66 -20.61 25.43
CA GLU A 764 12.33 -21.09 25.09
C GLU A 764 11.24 -20.03 25.28
N ALA A 765 11.46 -18.98 26.07
CA ALA A 765 10.46 -17.99 26.40
C ALA A 765 9.88 -17.33 25.13
N LEU A 766 8.54 -17.24 25.06
CA LEU A 766 7.88 -16.58 23.94
C LEU A 766 8.29 -15.13 23.83
N SER A 767 8.69 -14.72 22.63
CA SER A 767 8.91 -13.32 22.29
C SER A 767 7.65 -12.48 22.51
N LYS A 768 7.80 -11.18 22.79
CA LYS A 768 6.64 -10.27 22.93
C LYS A 768 5.69 -10.30 21.72
N ARG A 769 6.25 -10.46 20.53
CA ARG A 769 5.48 -10.61 19.28
C ARG A 769 4.62 -11.86 19.33
N ASN A 770 5.20 -13.01 19.67
CA ASN A 770 4.50 -14.29 19.69
C ASN A 770 3.50 -14.38 20.86
N GLN A 771 3.78 -13.73 22.00
CA GLN A 771 2.78 -13.55 23.07
C GLN A 771 1.56 -12.77 22.56
N GLY A 772 1.77 -11.71 21.78
CA GLY A 772 0.69 -10.95 21.14
C GLY A 772 -0.09 -11.78 20.13
N LEU A 773 0.58 -12.59 19.32
CA LEU A 773 -0.07 -13.49 18.35
C LEU A 773 -0.91 -14.56 19.08
N ALA A 774 -0.40 -15.17 20.13
CA ALA A 774 -1.16 -16.11 20.97
C ALA A 774 -2.42 -15.45 21.54
N ALA A 775 -2.31 -14.24 22.09
CA ALA A 775 -3.43 -13.48 22.63
C ALA A 775 -4.54 -13.24 21.57
N VAL A 776 -4.16 -12.85 20.36
CA VAL A 776 -5.11 -12.64 19.24
C VAL A 776 -5.79 -13.95 18.86
N ARG A 777 -5.05 -15.05 18.74
CA ARG A 777 -5.58 -16.38 18.41
C ARG A 777 -6.50 -16.93 19.49
N ILE A 778 -6.14 -16.76 20.79
CA ILE A 778 -6.98 -17.14 21.93
C ILE A 778 -8.28 -16.32 21.90
N LYS A 779 -8.21 -15.01 21.70
CA LYS A 779 -9.40 -14.17 21.60
C LYS A 779 -10.33 -14.63 20.46
N LYS A 780 -9.76 -15.00 19.32
CA LYS A 780 -10.52 -15.57 18.21
C LYS A 780 -11.22 -16.87 18.61
N ALA A 781 -10.52 -17.81 19.23
CA ALA A 781 -11.06 -19.07 19.69
C ALA A 781 -12.15 -18.90 20.77
N VAL A 782 -11.96 -18.00 21.73
CA VAL A 782 -12.97 -17.65 22.73
C VAL A 782 -14.23 -17.10 22.04
N ASN A 783 -14.08 -16.18 21.11
CA ASN A 783 -15.21 -15.63 20.38
C ASN A 783 -15.95 -16.68 19.53
N GLU A 784 -15.25 -17.61 18.93
CA GLU A 784 -15.86 -18.73 18.19
C GLU A 784 -16.69 -19.65 19.11
N GLN A 785 -16.25 -19.88 20.33
CA GLN A 785 -16.91 -20.79 21.26
C GLN A 785 -18.07 -20.17 22.05
N ILE A 786 -17.93 -18.93 22.51
CA ILE A 786 -18.94 -18.27 23.35
C ILE A 786 -19.60 -17.06 22.69
N GLY A 787 -19.03 -16.50 21.62
CA GLY A 787 -19.49 -15.27 20.99
C GLY A 787 -20.97 -15.32 20.55
N LYS A 788 -21.42 -16.45 20.01
CA LYS A 788 -22.84 -16.64 19.62
C LYS A 788 -23.81 -16.53 20.81
N TYR A 789 -23.43 -17.06 21.97
CA TYR A 789 -24.27 -17.02 23.16
C TYR A 789 -24.28 -15.60 23.76
N CYS A 790 -23.11 -14.94 23.80
CA CYS A 790 -23.00 -13.53 24.19
C CYS A 790 -23.85 -12.64 23.27
N HIS A 791 -23.81 -12.90 21.96
CA HIS A 791 -24.61 -12.17 20.99
C HIS A 791 -26.12 -12.40 21.20
N GLN A 792 -26.56 -13.64 21.40
CA GLN A 792 -27.95 -13.95 21.67
C GLN A 792 -28.45 -13.26 22.95
N ALA A 793 -27.68 -13.32 24.04
CA ALA A 793 -28.01 -12.63 25.28
C ALA A 793 -28.12 -11.11 25.08
N ALA A 794 -27.22 -10.51 24.30
CA ALA A 794 -27.28 -9.10 23.97
C ALA A 794 -28.56 -8.71 23.20
N VAL A 795 -28.96 -9.52 22.22
CA VAL A 795 -30.20 -9.31 21.44
C VAL A 795 -31.44 -9.38 22.34
N GLU A 796 -31.51 -10.42 23.18
CA GLU A 796 -32.63 -10.62 24.11
C GLU A 796 -32.75 -9.46 25.11
N LYS A 797 -31.65 -9.03 25.72
CA LYS A 797 -31.60 -7.91 26.67
C LYS A 797 -31.99 -6.60 26.01
N ASN A 798 -31.49 -6.32 24.80
CA ASN A 798 -31.84 -5.12 24.05
C ASN A 798 -33.32 -5.10 23.65
N THR A 799 -33.90 -6.27 23.35
CA THR A 799 -35.34 -6.41 23.08
C THR A 799 -36.16 -6.08 24.31
N LEU A 800 -35.75 -6.58 25.49
CA LEU A 800 -36.39 -6.26 26.76
C LEU A 800 -36.32 -4.76 27.09
N ASP A 801 -35.16 -4.11 26.81
CA ASP A 801 -34.99 -2.68 27.00
C ASP A 801 -35.94 -1.85 26.12
N HIS A 802 -36.15 -2.31 24.89
CA HIS A 802 -37.10 -1.65 23.99
C HIS A 802 -38.55 -1.80 24.47
N GLN A 803 -38.93 -3.02 24.84
CA GLN A 803 -40.26 -3.31 25.39
C GLN A 803 -40.52 -2.54 26.71
N CYS A 804 -39.52 -2.48 27.60
CA CYS A 804 -39.60 -1.68 28.82
C CYS A 804 -39.81 -0.20 28.53
N LYS A 805 -39.13 0.37 27.56
CA LYS A 805 -39.35 1.76 27.16
C LYS A 805 -40.72 2.01 26.57
N GLU A 806 -41.21 1.09 25.74
CA GLU A 806 -42.55 1.20 25.14
C GLU A 806 -43.65 1.11 26.22
N GLU A 807 -43.55 0.17 27.14
CA GLU A 807 -44.51 -0.03 28.24
C GLU A 807 -44.49 1.15 29.26
N CYS A 808 -43.37 1.83 29.40
CA CYS A 808 -43.25 3.02 30.27
C CYS A 808 -43.91 4.27 29.70
N VAL A 809 -44.26 4.30 28.41
CA VAL A 809 -44.87 5.48 27.79
C VAL A 809 -46.26 5.74 28.37
N GLY A 810 -46.48 6.96 28.87
CA GLY A 810 -47.78 7.39 29.45
C GLY A 810 -48.07 6.86 30.87
N LYS A 811 -47.13 6.18 31.53
CA LYS A 811 -47.26 5.64 32.88
C LYS A 811 -46.79 6.62 33.97
N THR A 812 -47.31 6.49 35.17
CA THR A 812 -46.85 7.25 36.35
C THR A 812 -45.43 6.85 36.76
N THR A 813 -44.75 7.70 37.53
CA THR A 813 -43.38 7.41 38.00
C THR A 813 -43.24 6.11 38.80
N GLN A 814 -44.28 5.79 39.61
CA GLN A 814 -44.29 4.56 40.39
C GLN A 814 -44.48 3.31 39.48
N GLU A 815 -45.43 3.36 38.54
CA GLU A 815 -45.65 2.30 37.56
C GLU A 815 -44.44 2.06 36.67
N GLN A 816 -43.75 3.14 36.23
CA GLN A 816 -42.50 3.02 35.47
C GLN A 816 -41.41 2.35 36.31
N HIS A 817 -41.32 2.62 37.61
CA HIS A 817 -40.36 1.99 38.50
C HIS A 817 -40.64 0.49 38.61
N ASP A 818 -41.87 0.06 38.77
CA ASP A 818 -42.27 -1.34 38.89
C ASP A 818 -42.05 -2.11 37.56
N ILE A 819 -42.34 -1.47 36.43
CA ILE A 819 -42.06 -2.01 35.09
C ILE A 819 -40.55 -2.21 34.91
N ARG A 820 -39.73 -1.22 35.16
CA ARG A 820 -38.25 -1.34 35.06
C ARG A 820 -37.72 -2.43 35.94
N LYS A 821 -38.21 -2.58 37.17
CA LYS A 821 -37.76 -3.64 38.10
C LYS A 821 -38.10 -5.03 37.59
N ARG A 822 -39.24 -5.22 36.93
CA ARG A 822 -39.60 -6.49 36.30
C ARG A 822 -38.65 -6.83 35.14
N TYR A 823 -38.46 -5.89 34.20
CA TYR A 823 -37.55 -6.13 33.07
C TYR A 823 -36.09 -6.33 33.50
N GLU A 824 -35.67 -5.68 34.58
CA GLU A 824 -34.33 -5.90 35.13
C GLU A 824 -34.20 -7.33 35.71
N ALA A 825 -35.22 -7.87 36.34
CA ALA A 825 -35.24 -9.27 36.80
C ALA A 825 -35.19 -10.26 35.63
N GLU A 826 -35.89 -9.99 34.52
CA GLU A 826 -35.84 -10.77 33.31
C GLU A 826 -34.45 -10.79 32.66
N LYS A 827 -33.76 -9.64 32.63
CA LYS A 827 -32.36 -9.56 32.16
C LYS A 827 -31.40 -10.34 33.05
N GLN A 828 -31.61 -10.35 34.37
CA GLN A 828 -30.79 -11.16 35.27
C GLN A 828 -30.92 -12.65 35.01
N VAL A 829 -32.08 -13.14 34.57
CA VAL A 829 -32.27 -14.52 34.15
C VAL A 829 -31.41 -14.84 32.90
N ILE A 830 -31.40 -13.93 31.91
CA ILE A 830 -30.58 -14.09 30.71
C ILE A 830 -29.08 -14.14 31.08
N ASP A 831 -28.65 -13.24 31.96
CA ASP A 831 -27.25 -13.20 32.43
C ASP A 831 -26.86 -14.50 33.15
N THR A 832 -27.75 -15.04 33.98
CA THR A 832 -27.52 -16.32 34.70
C THR A 832 -27.45 -17.52 33.76
N GLU A 833 -28.29 -17.55 32.71
CA GLU A 833 -28.25 -18.57 31.65
C GLU A 833 -26.98 -18.47 30.81
N LEU A 834 -26.54 -17.25 30.45
CA LEU A 834 -25.29 -17.04 29.75
C LEU A 834 -24.10 -17.51 30.58
N GLU A 835 -24.07 -17.16 31.86
CA GLU A 835 -23.01 -17.60 32.81
C GLU A 835 -22.90 -19.13 32.88
N LYS A 836 -24.02 -19.82 33.08
CA LYS A 836 -24.07 -21.28 33.06
C LYS A 836 -23.56 -21.88 31.75
N THR A 837 -23.93 -21.28 30.64
CA THR A 837 -23.51 -21.72 29.29
C THR A 837 -22.00 -21.55 29.11
N VAL A 838 -21.44 -20.39 29.49
CA VAL A 838 -20.00 -20.13 29.40
C VAL A 838 -19.21 -21.01 30.37
N GLN A 839 -19.70 -21.24 31.60
CA GLN A 839 -19.09 -22.18 32.55
C GLN A 839 -19.11 -23.61 31.98
N GLY A 840 -20.19 -24.03 31.32
CA GLY A 840 -20.27 -25.31 30.62
C GLY A 840 -19.23 -25.47 29.50
N LYS A 841 -18.72 -24.36 28.93
CA LYS A 841 -17.68 -24.32 27.91
C LYS A 841 -16.26 -24.14 28.46
N SER A 842 -16.07 -24.00 29.77
CA SER A 842 -14.77 -23.73 30.42
C SER A 842 -13.68 -24.70 29.98
N LYS A 843 -14.02 -25.99 29.91
CA LYS A 843 -13.09 -27.06 29.51
C LYS A 843 -12.65 -26.89 28.04
N GLU A 844 -13.59 -26.69 27.13
CA GLU A 844 -13.30 -26.52 25.70
C GLU A 844 -12.46 -25.26 25.46
N LEU A 845 -12.77 -24.17 26.18
CA LEU A 845 -12.02 -22.91 26.14
C LEU A 845 -10.58 -23.11 26.59
N LEU A 846 -10.40 -23.84 27.68
CA LEU A 846 -9.06 -24.12 28.24
C LEU A 846 -8.24 -25.00 27.29
N GLU A 847 -8.82 -26.11 26.81
CA GLU A 847 -8.13 -27.05 25.91
C GLU A 847 -7.69 -26.35 24.62
N LYS A 848 -8.59 -25.60 24.00
CA LYS A 848 -8.27 -24.89 22.77
C LYS A 848 -7.26 -23.76 22.95
N SER A 849 -7.36 -23.02 24.05
CA SER A 849 -6.40 -21.96 24.36
C SER A 849 -5.02 -22.50 24.67
N ALA A 850 -4.94 -23.64 25.41
CA ALA A 850 -3.69 -24.32 25.71
C ALA A 850 -3.04 -24.91 24.44
N GLU A 851 -3.83 -25.46 23.52
CA GLU A 851 -3.37 -25.90 22.20
C GLU A 851 -2.74 -24.75 21.42
N ILE A 852 -3.40 -23.56 21.35
CA ILE A 852 -2.90 -22.35 20.69
C ILE A 852 -1.58 -21.90 21.28
N VAL A 853 -1.46 -21.89 22.61
CA VAL A 853 -0.19 -21.53 23.27
C VAL A 853 0.90 -22.52 22.90
N ALA A 854 0.63 -23.82 23.02
CA ALA A 854 1.59 -24.89 22.69
C ALA A 854 2.03 -24.82 21.22
N GLU A 855 1.10 -24.61 20.28
CA GLU A 855 1.39 -24.42 18.87
C GLU A 855 2.26 -23.18 18.63
N THR A 856 2.01 -22.08 19.34
CA THR A 856 2.80 -20.87 19.22
C THR A 856 4.25 -21.07 19.72
N TYR A 857 4.44 -21.84 20.79
CA TYR A 857 5.78 -22.23 21.26
C TYR A 857 6.50 -23.10 20.22
N GLU A 858 5.82 -24.06 19.61
CA GLU A 858 6.42 -24.92 18.59
C GLU A 858 6.74 -24.14 17.30
N GLN A 859 5.87 -23.24 16.86
CA GLN A 859 6.15 -22.35 15.72
C GLN A 859 7.40 -21.51 16.00
N GLN A 860 7.49 -20.88 17.19
CA GLN A 860 8.69 -20.10 17.54
C GLN A 860 9.95 -20.99 17.59
N ARG A 861 9.87 -22.19 18.14
CA ARG A 861 11.01 -23.13 18.17
C ARG A 861 11.51 -23.43 16.75
N ILE A 862 10.58 -23.73 15.85
CA ILE A 862 10.90 -24.04 14.43
C ILE A 862 11.51 -22.80 13.77
N ASP A 863 10.93 -21.62 13.93
CA ASP A 863 11.41 -20.37 13.33
C ASP A 863 12.81 -19.99 13.84
N VAL A 864 13.06 -20.10 15.14
CA VAL A 864 14.39 -19.86 15.72
C VAL A 864 15.40 -20.86 15.17
N LYS A 865 15.06 -22.15 15.16
CA LYS A 865 15.93 -23.20 14.65
C LYS A 865 16.24 -23.00 13.15
N LYS A 866 15.23 -22.63 12.36
CA LYS A 866 15.37 -22.27 10.94
C LYS A 866 16.30 -21.07 10.76
N SER A 867 16.11 -20.02 11.55
CA SER A 867 16.96 -18.83 11.52
C SER A 867 18.42 -19.15 11.83
N ASP A 868 18.65 -19.96 12.88
CA ASP A 868 20.00 -20.40 13.28
C ASP A 868 20.67 -21.21 12.18
N VAL A 869 19.97 -22.20 11.58
CA VAL A 869 20.51 -23.02 10.49
C VAL A 869 20.84 -22.13 9.28
N ASN A 870 19.93 -21.25 8.87
CA ASN A 870 20.14 -20.33 7.75
C ASN A 870 21.35 -19.42 7.99
N GLU A 871 21.55 -18.91 9.20
CA GLU A 871 22.70 -18.05 9.51
C GLU A 871 24.01 -18.85 9.50
N VAL A 872 24.03 -20.08 10.01
CA VAL A 872 25.20 -20.95 9.92
C VAL A 872 25.54 -21.25 8.46
N VAL A 873 24.56 -21.60 7.63
CA VAL A 873 24.75 -21.81 6.19
C VAL A 873 25.34 -20.56 5.52
N ARG A 874 24.77 -19.39 5.77
CA ARG A 874 25.29 -18.11 5.25
C ARG A 874 26.72 -17.84 5.68
N ASN A 875 27.07 -18.12 6.93
CA ASN A 875 28.43 -17.91 7.45
C ASN A 875 29.45 -18.82 6.77
N HIS A 876 29.10 -20.08 6.49
CA HIS A 876 29.95 -20.98 5.71
C HIS A 876 30.08 -20.54 4.25
N LEU A 877 28.97 -20.16 3.60
CA LEU A 877 28.97 -19.63 2.23
C LEU A 877 29.77 -18.32 2.12
N ARG A 878 29.71 -17.42 3.11
CA ARG A 878 30.57 -16.24 3.21
C ARG A 878 32.03 -16.61 3.38
N GLY A 879 32.33 -17.72 4.11
CA GLY A 879 33.67 -18.26 4.24
C GLY A 879 34.25 -18.69 2.90
N PHE A 880 33.49 -19.27 2.03
CA PHE A 880 33.86 -19.51 0.63
C PHE A 880 33.99 -18.21 -0.15
N SER A 881 32.94 -17.35 -0.13
CA SER A 881 32.85 -16.19 -1.02
C SER A 881 33.92 -15.13 -0.74
N ARG A 882 34.47 -15.03 0.49
CA ARG A 882 35.60 -14.14 0.80
C ARG A 882 36.87 -14.50 0.00
N THR A 883 37.00 -15.74 -0.57
CA THR A 883 38.13 -16.12 -1.40
C THR A 883 37.98 -15.62 -2.83
N ILE A 884 36.78 -15.27 -3.28
CA ILE A 884 36.47 -14.86 -4.65
C ILE A 884 37.33 -13.67 -5.11
N PRO A 885 37.47 -12.54 -4.35
CA PRO A 885 38.33 -11.45 -4.78
C PRO A 885 39.77 -11.84 -5.04
N SER A 886 40.34 -12.71 -4.21
CA SER A 886 41.69 -13.22 -4.40
C SER A 886 41.84 -14.08 -5.67
N PHE A 887 40.86 -14.93 -5.95
CA PHE A 887 40.84 -15.68 -7.21
C PHE A 887 40.66 -14.77 -8.42
N LEU A 888 39.81 -13.73 -8.31
CA LEU A 888 39.59 -12.75 -9.37
C LEU A 888 40.88 -11.92 -9.63
N MET A 889 41.65 -11.63 -8.60
CA MET A 889 42.94 -10.96 -8.77
C MET A 889 43.93 -11.82 -9.52
N ALA A 890 44.03 -13.11 -9.19
CA ALA A 890 45.02 -14.02 -9.74
C ALA A 890 44.63 -14.61 -11.11
N TYR A 891 43.38 -15.00 -11.29
CA TYR A 891 42.90 -15.77 -12.44
C TYR A 891 41.73 -15.13 -13.19
N GLY A 892 41.11 -14.07 -12.65
CA GLY A 892 39.91 -13.45 -13.21
C GLY A 892 40.18 -12.54 -14.41
N ASN A 893 39.21 -12.47 -15.29
CA ASN A 893 39.17 -11.52 -16.41
C ASN A 893 37.73 -10.99 -16.63
N GLU A 894 37.53 -10.09 -17.59
CA GLU A 894 36.21 -9.48 -17.87
C GLU A 894 35.15 -10.51 -18.35
N ALA A 895 35.53 -11.67 -18.83
CA ALA A 895 34.64 -12.74 -19.27
C ALA A 895 34.32 -13.77 -18.14
N THR A 896 34.85 -13.57 -16.93
CA THR A 896 34.60 -14.46 -15.81
C THR A 896 33.12 -14.31 -15.34
N THR A 897 32.46 -15.46 -15.24
CA THR A 897 31.06 -15.60 -14.76
C THR A 897 31.02 -16.70 -13.69
N LEU A 898 29.90 -16.82 -12.97
CA LEU A 898 29.69 -17.92 -12.03
C LEU A 898 29.88 -19.28 -12.69
N GLN A 899 29.47 -19.45 -13.95
CA GLN A 899 29.53 -20.70 -14.68
C GLN A 899 30.96 -21.11 -15.08
N ASN A 900 31.86 -20.15 -15.27
CA ASN A 900 33.26 -20.44 -15.67
C ASN A 900 34.31 -20.06 -14.60
N PHE A 901 33.87 -19.54 -13.44
CA PHE A 901 34.71 -19.02 -12.37
C PHE A 901 35.81 -20.03 -11.95
N ASP A 902 35.48 -21.29 -11.80
CA ASP A 902 36.38 -22.33 -11.36
C ASP A 902 37.32 -22.87 -12.48
N GLN A 903 37.01 -22.59 -13.76
CA GLN A 903 37.72 -23.22 -14.90
C GLN A 903 39.17 -22.73 -15.01
N ALA A 904 39.45 -21.46 -14.80
CA ALA A 904 40.79 -20.87 -14.92
C ALA A 904 41.69 -21.15 -13.71
N ILE A 905 41.15 -21.60 -12.59
CA ILE A 905 41.87 -21.85 -11.34
C ILE A 905 42.42 -23.30 -11.36
N PRO A 906 43.68 -23.58 -11.05
CA PRO A 906 44.16 -24.95 -10.86
C PRO A 906 43.39 -25.70 -9.75
N GLU A 907 43.13 -27.00 -9.94
CA GLU A 907 42.36 -27.81 -8.96
C GLU A 907 43.01 -27.79 -7.57
N GLU A 908 44.34 -27.94 -7.54
CA GLU A 908 45.09 -27.94 -6.28
C GLU A 908 44.95 -26.62 -5.52
N VAL A 909 45.02 -25.49 -6.23
CA VAL A 909 44.88 -24.15 -5.63
C VAL A 909 43.44 -23.93 -5.16
N PHE A 910 42.45 -24.36 -5.95
CA PHE A 910 41.07 -24.27 -5.57
C PHE A 910 40.76 -25.02 -4.28
N LEU A 911 41.25 -26.29 -4.22
CA LEU A 911 41.10 -27.17 -3.07
C LEU A 911 41.83 -26.61 -1.81
N GLU A 912 43.06 -26.13 -1.99
CA GLU A 912 43.84 -25.58 -0.89
C GLU A 912 43.20 -24.36 -0.26
N VAL A 913 42.65 -23.47 -1.09
CA VAL A 913 42.09 -22.18 -0.63
C VAL A 913 40.65 -22.34 -0.10
N THR A 914 39.86 -23.20 -0.73
CA THR A 914 38.41 -23.32 -0.40
C THR A 914 38.05 -24.54 0.44
N SER A 915 38.98 -25.49 0.59
CA SER A 915 38.76 -26.78 1.25
C SER A 915 37.74 -27.71 0.55
N VAL A 916 37.31 -27.39 -0.68
CA VAL A 916 36.44 -28.21 -1.51
C VAL A 916 36.97 -28.34 -2.93
N THR A 917 36.61 -29.44 -3.60
CA THR A 917 36.95 -29.67 -5.03
C THR A 917 36.05 -28.80 -5.93
N LYS A 918 36.47 -28.54 -7.17
CA LYS A 918 35.62 -27.86 -8.15
C LYS A 918 34.34 -28.63 -8.43
N ALA A 919 34.35 -29.96 -8.40
CA ALA A 919 33.17 -30.80 -8.55
C ALA A 919 32.17 -30.53 -7.39
N GLN A 920 32.64 -30.45 -6.17
CA GLN A 920 31.84 -30.11 -5.00
C GLN A 920 31.27 -28.67 -5.06
N PHE A 921 32.07 -27.70 -5.53
CA PHE A 921 31.58 -26.31 -5.76
C PHE A 921 30.46 -26.29 -6.84
N ARG A 922 30.66 -26.99 -7.98
CA ARG A 922 29.62 -27.05 -9.03
C ARG A 922 28.34 -27.68 -8.53
N LEU A 923 28.43 -28.67 -7.62
CA LEU A 923 27.25 -29.26 -6.99
C LEU A 923 26.43 -28.23 -6.17
N LEU A 924 27.10 -27.31 -5.48
CA LEU A 924 26.46 -26.22 -4.75
C LEU A 924 25.91 -25.15 -5.70
N ARG A 925 26.56 -24.91 -6.83
CA ARG A 925 26.16 -23.93 -7.83
C ARG A 925 25.00 -24.43 -8.69
N ASP A 926 25.12 -25.62 -9.28
CA ASP A 926 24.21 -26.12 -10.32
C ASP A 926 23.23 -27.20 -9.82
N GLY A 927 23.56 -27.87 -8.70
CA GLY A 927 22.84 -29.04 -8.24
C GLY A 927 23.15 -30.30 -9.04
N GLY A 928 22.30 -31.32 -8.91
CA GLY A 928 22.41 -32.57 -9.65
C GLY A 928 22.79 -33.80 -8.83
N GLU A 929 22.91 -34.93 -9.51
CA GLU A 929 23.26 -36.22 -8.89
C GLU A 929 24.75 -36.33 -8.61
N PHE A 930 25.09 -36.88 -7.45
CA PHE A 930 26.47 -37.17 -7.05
C PHE A 930 26.55 -38.42 -6.18
N VAL A 931 27.73 -39.01 -6.14
CA VAL A 931 27.98 -40.14 -5.25
C VAL A 931 28.56 -39.62 -3.94
N ASN A 932 27.88 -39.86 -2.85
CA ASN A 932 28.37 -39.53 -1.52
C ASN A 932 29.59 -40.39 -1.16
N GLU A 933 30.73 -39.73 -0.92
CA GLU A 933 32.01 -40.42 -0.66
C GLU A 933 31.99 -41.27 0.62
N GLU A 934 31.16 -40.89 1.62
CA GLU A 934 31.09 -41.61 2.89
C GLU A 934 30.14 -42.81 2.83
N THR A 935 29.05 -42.70 2.08
CA THR A 935 28.00 -43.74 2.05
C THR A 935 28.03 -44.59 0.80
N GLY A 936 28.72 -44.16 -0.27
CA GLY A 936 28.72 -44.77 -1.58
C GLY A 936 27.36 -44.71 -2.30
N LYS A 937 26.37 -43.97 -1.80
CA LYS A 937 25.07 -43.86 -2.42
C LYS A 937 25.00 -42.66 -3.37
N THR A 938 24.18 -42.80 -4.43
CA THR A 938 23.86 -41.68 -5.31
C THR A 938 22.79 -40.84 -4.60
N GLU A 939 23.11 -39.56 -4.43
CA GLU A 939 22.26 -38.53 -3.81
C GLU A 939 22.03 -37.40 -4.81
N ASN A 940 20.96 -36.62 -4.66
CA ASN A 940 20.65 -35.50 -5.52
C ASN A 940 20.67 -34.19 -4.70
N SER A 941 21.41 -33.18 -5.19
CA SER A 941 21.49 -31.85 -4.61
C SER A 941 20.56 -30.87 -5.34
N PRO A 942 19.76 -30.06 -4.67
CA PRO A 942 19.03 -28.98 -5.31
C PRO A 942 19.95 -27.87 -5.85
N GLY A 943 21.14 -27.66 -5.28
CA GLY A 943 22.09 -26.62 -5.70
C GLY A 943 21.54 -25.19 -5.62
N HIS A 944 22.02 -24.32 -6.52
CA HIS A 944 21.56 -22.92 -6.71
C HIS A 944 21.71 -22.01 -5.49
N PHE A 945 22.75 -22.21 -4.67
CA PHE A 945 23.02 -21.39 -3.49
C PHE A 945 23.59 -20.02 -3.81
N PHE A 946 24.00 -19.75 -5.05
CA PHE A 946 24.58 -18.48 -5.49
C PHE A 946 23.65 -17.78 -6.47
N ASP A 947 23.49 -16.47 -6.32
CA ASP A 947 22.78 -15.63 -7.30
C ASP A 947 23.71 -15.36 -8.48
N GLU A 948 23.43 -16.00 -9.62
CA GLU A 948 24.25 -15.93 -10.82
C GLU A 948 24.34 -14.49 -11.36
N VAL A 949 23.24 -13.77 -11.37
CA VAL A 949 23.18 -12.41 -11.91
C VAL A 949 24.01 -11.46 -11.04
N VAL A 950 23.80 -11.50 -9.73
CA VAL A 950 24.54 -10.66 -8.78
C VAL A 950 26.03 -11.03 -8.79
N PHE A 951 26.37 -12.31 -8.86
CA PHE A 951 27.74 -12.76 -8.98
C PHE A 951 28.42 -12.18 -10.22
N ASN A 952 27.80 -12.36 -11.39
CA ASN A 952 28.37 -11.93 -12.68
C ASN A 952 28.53 -10.40 -12.73
N ASP A 953 27.57 -9.66 -12.25
CA ASP A 953 27.65 -8.20 -12.19
C ASP A 953 28.70 -7.73 -11.16
N SER A 954 28.84 -8.42 -10.02
CA SER A 954 29.88 -8.15 -9.02
C SER A 954 31.29 -8.43 -9.55
N VAL A 955 31.47 -9.47 -10.36
CA VAL A 955 32.74 -9.72 -11.04
C VAL A 955 33.09 -8.59 -11.99
N LYS A 956 32.16 -8.12 -12.81
CA LYS A 956 32.38 -6.98 -13.73
C LYS A 956 32.76 -5.71 -12.95
N GLU A 957 32.03 -5.41 -11.88
CA GLU A 957 32.32 -4.24 -11.00
C GLU A 957 33.71 -4.37 -10.37
N PHE A 958 34.08 -5.55 -9.87
CA PHE A 958 35.41 -5.78 -9.28
C PHE A 958 36.52 -5.67 -10.34
N MET A 959 36.32 -6.16 -11.57
CA MET A 959 37.27 -6.01 -12.65
C MET A 959 37.46 -4.58 -13.10
N ALA A 960 36.36 -3.81 -13.18
CA ALA A 960 36.45 -2.38 -13.45
C ALA A 960 37.20 -1.63 -12.33
N LEU A 961 36.93 -1.98 -11.07
CA LEU A 961 37.62 -1.45 -9.90
C LEU A 961 39.11 -1.79 -9.93
N ARG A 962 39.49 -3.05 -10.20
CA ARG A 962 40.85 -3.50 -10.35
C ARG A 962 41.59 -2.73 -11.43
N LYS A 963 40.98 -2.46 -12.58
CA LYS A 963 41.56 -1.67 -13.67
C LYS A 963 41.74 -0.20 -13.27
N ARG A 964 40.75 0.40 -12.58
CA ARG A 964 40.80 1.76 -12.07
C ARG A 964 41.91 1.95 -11.02
N LEU A 965 42.10 0.99 -10.15
CA LEU A 965 43.06 0.99 -9.06
C LEU A 965 44.36 0.24 -9.40
N ALA A 966 44.69 0.07 -10.68
CA ALA A 966 45.84 -0.72 -11.13
C ALA A 966 47.20 -0.13 -10.69
N ASN A 967 47.25 1.16 -10.39
CA ASN A 967 48.48 1.81 -9.89
C ASN A 967 48.54 1.70 -8.35
N TYR A 968 48.91 0.52 -7.84
CA TYR A 968 48.84 0.19 -6.41
C TYR A 968 49.74 1.03 -5.53
N PHE A 969 50.81 1.62 -6.08
CA PHE A 969 51.86 2.30 -5.35
C PHE A 969 51.79 3.82 -5.45
N GLU A 970 50.78 4.41 -6.12
CA GLU A 970 50.67 5.84 -6.26
C GLU A 970 50.22 6.51 -4.94
N PRO A 971 51.04 7.43 -4.36
CA PRO A 971 50.75 8.02 -3.05
C PRO A 971 49.49 8.90 -3.00
N SER A 972 48.99 9.32 -4.17
CA SER A 972 47.81 10.18 -4.29
C SER A 972 46.51 9.37 -4.19
N ASN A 973 46.55 8.04 -4.35
CA ASN A 973 45.37 7.20 -4.26
C ASN A 973 44.94 6.99 -2.82
N LYS A 974 43.81 7.60 -2.45
CA LYS A 974 43.16 7.41 -1.14
C LYS A 974 42.51 6.01 -0.98
N GLU A 975 42.31 5.29 -2.07
CA GLU A 975 41.61 4.00 -2.13
C GLU A 975 42.56 2.97 -2.76
N ASP A 976 42.57 1.75 -2.19
CA ASP A 976 43.45 0.65 -2.64
C ASP A 976 42.58 -0.56 -2.93
N ILE A 977 42.90 -1.35 -3.97
CA ILE A 977 42.18 -2.58 -4.31
C ILE A 977 42.20 -3.58 -3.16
N PHE A 978 43.24 -3.58 -2.34
CA PHE A 978 43.36 -4.46 -1.17
C PHE A 978 42.34 -4.18 -0.08
N ASN A 979 41.71 -3.00 -0.08
CA ASN A 979 40.60 -2.70 0.83
C ASN A 979 39.34 -3.53 0.54
N TYR A 980 39.27 -4.13 -0.64
CA TYR A 980 38.16 -4.97 -1.13
C TYR A 980 38.47 -6.47 -1.09
N ILE A 981 39.67 -6.85 -0.58
CA ILE A 981 40.12 -8.25 -0.47
C ILE A 981 40.17 -8.59 1.03
N PRO A 982 39.18 -9.36 1.54
CA PRO A 982 39.20 -9.74 2.96
C PRO A 982 40.31 -10.74 3.27
N ALA A 983 40.66 -10.84 4.55
CA ALA A 983 41.55 -11.89 5.03
C ALA A 983 40.95 -13.28 4.74
N GLN A 984 41.73 -14.19 4.18
CA GLN A 984 41.25 -15.52 3.77
C GLN A 984 41.10 -16.48 4.94
N ARG A 985 41.78 -16.22 6.07
CA ARG A 985 41.65 -16.98 7.32
C ARG A 985 41.50 -16.02 8.49
N THR A 986 40.87 -16.48 9.55
CA THR A 986 40.52 -15.68 10.73
C THR A 986 41.70 -14.95 11.40
N ASN A 987 42.91 -15.42 11.22
CA ASN A 987 44.15 -14.85 11.77
C ASN A 987 45.14 -14.32 10.72
N GLN A 988 44.70 -14.10 9.49
CA GLN A 988 45.56 -13.57 8.44
C GLN A 988 45.66 -12.05 8.52
N ILE A 989 46.86 -11.55 8.66
CA ILE A 989 47.14 -10.10 8.67
C ILE A 989 47.93 -9.79 7.39
N PHE A 990 47.42 -8.89 6.57
CA PHE A 990 48.14 -8.38 5.42
C PHE A 990 49.23 -7.42 5.88
N THR A 991 50.42 -7.54 5.29
CA THR A 991 51.53 -6.65 5.54
C THR A 991 51.14 -5.24 5.06
N PRO A 992 51.19 -4.19 5.90
CA PRO A 992 50.87 -2.84 5.49
C PRO A 992 51.69 -2.39 4.26
N LYS A 993 50.98 -1.69 3.33
CA LYS A 993 51.58 -1.21 2.05
C LYS A 993 52.92 -0.47 2.23
N GLU A 994 53.03 0.37 3.27
CA GLU A 994 54.23 1.10 3.59
C GLU A 994 55.40 0.14 3.93
N VAL A 995 55.13 -0.97 4.60
CA VAL A 995 56.14 -1.97 4.94
C VAL A 995 56.57 -2.73 3.70
N VAL A 996 55.63 -3.16 2.83
CA VAL A 996 55.92 -3.80 1.56
C VAL A 996 56.76 -2.88 0.67
N ARG A 997 56.43 -1.59 0.60
CA ARG A 997 57.23 -0.63 -0.16
C ARG A 997 58.67 -0.51 0.35
N LYS A 998 58.84 -0.40 1.66
CA LYS A 998 60.19 -0.42 2.26
C LYS A 998 60.95 -1.69 1.97
N MET A 999 60.24 -2.84 1.92
CA MET A 999 60.90 -4.12 1.56
C MET A 999 61.33 -4.15 0.09
N VAL A 1000 60.49 -3.58 -0.81
CA VAL A 1000 60.84 -3.48 -2.25
C VAL A 1000 61.96 -2.46 -2.45
N ASP A 1001 61.89 -1.30 -1.82
CA ASP A 1001 62.96 -0.30 -1.89
C ASP A 1001 64.31 -0.83 -1.41
N LEU A 1002 64.32 -1.65 -0.33
CA LEU A 1002 65.53 -2.32 0.17
C LEU A 1002 66.09 -3.38 -0.82
N LEU A 1003 65.15 -4.10 -1.51
CA LEU A 1003 65.58 -5.08 -2.53
C LEU A 1003 66.14 -4.42 -3.80
N GLU A 1004 65.62 -3.27 -4.18
CA GLU A 1004 66.10 -2.43 -5.28
C GLU A 1004 67.48 -1.81 -4.95
N GLU A 1005 67.72 -1.45 -3.67
CA GLU A 1005 69.04 -0.94 -3.19
C GLU A 1005 70.10 -2.06 -3.20
N GLU A 1006 69.76 -3.31 -2.90
CA GLU A 1006 70.64 -4.47 -2.89
C GLU A 1006 70.90 -5.08 -4.27
N ASN A 1007 70.00 -4.86 -5.22
CA ASN A 1007 70.14 -5.37 -6.61
C ASN A 1007 69.77 -4.25 -7.61
N PRO A 1008 70.73 -3.28 -7.82
CA PRO A 1008 70.49 -2.16 -8.75
C PRO A 1008 70.57 -2.55 -10.23
#